data_3b32d7a5663203306e66712d52052499
#
_entry.id   3b32d7a5663203306e66712d52052499
#
_cell.length_a   1.000
_cell.length_b   1.000
_cell.length_c   1.000
_cell.angle_alpha   90.00
_cell.angle_beta   90.00
_cell.angle_gamma   90.00
#
_symmetry.space_group_name_H-M   'P 1'
#
loop_
_entity.id
_entity.type
_entity.pdbx_description
1 polymer ?
#
loop_
_entity_poly.entity_id
_entity_poly.type
_entity_poly.pdbx_seq_one_letter_code
_entity_poly.pdbx_strand_id
1 'polypeptide(L)'
;MDNKKNPLGDNQPKMPRFNMNWIYTIILVVLLVALFSDGGSAIIGGPSASQEATYTRFMTYVQKGYAKSVVINKDKGTLRMYVKPDKIRDVFGQSGQQVGRDPFVSVTYGSTDAVDTYLSAALQKGKIADYSYEKDSNSGLMSLFYTFGPIVLFVLLWMFIIRRMSGGGGSVGGGIFNVGKSKAQMYEKGNDMGITFKDVAGQAGAKQEVQEIVDFLKEPQKYTDLGGKIPKGALLVGPPGTGKTLLAKAVAGEAGVPFFSMSGSDFVEMFVGVGASRVRDLFRQAKEKAPCIIFIDEIDAVGRARSKNPSMGGNDERENTLNALLTETDGFGTNSGVIILAATNRVDMLDKALLRAGRFDRQISVDLPDLTERKEIFNVHLRKVKIDHTVDIDFLSRQTPGFSGADIANVCNEAALIAARHNKKSVGKQDFLDAVDRIIGGLEKKTKVMTNDEKRTIALHEAGHATVSWFCEHANPLVKVSIVPRGRALGAAWYLPEERQITTKEQMLDEMCSLLGGRAAEELFTGHISTGAMNDLERATKSAYGMIAYAGMSDRLPNICYYNQQEYQFQRPYSETTAKIMDDEVLKMINDEYARAKQILKEHSEGHNQLAELLMTREVIFAEDVERIFGKRPWVSRSEEIIEDNLPKLEDMPEEVRKAQEEHEAAKHKEE
;
A
#
# COMPACT_ATOMS: atom_id res chain seq x y z
N MET A 1 -56.05 -0.95 29.67
CA MET A 1 -56.28 -2.40 29.75
C MET A 1 -54.94 -3.10 29.74
N ASP A 2 -54.62 -3.65 30.85
CA ASP A 2 -53.39 -4.31 31.28
C ASP A 2 -52.91 -5.38 30.34
N ASN A 3 -51.59 -5.47 30.21
CA ASN A 3 -50.96 -6.70 29.81
C ASN A 3 -49.77 -7.04 30.74
N LYS A 4 -49.96 -8.11 31.46
CA LYS A 4 -49.20 -8.64 32.56
C LYS A 4 -47.78 -9.09 32.12
N LYS A 5 -46.79 -8.68 32.87
CA LYS A 5 -45.46 -9.25 32.94
C LYS A 5 -45.55 -10.67 33.57
N ASN A 6 -44.92 -11.66 32.93
CA ASN A 6 -44.60 -12.95 33.55
C ASN A 6 -43.18 -12.92 34.12
N PRO A 7 -43.01 -13.23 35.39
CA PRO A 7 -41.69 -13.41 36.00
C PRO A 7 -41.43 -14.89 36.23
N LEU A 8 -40.69 -15.53 35.36
CA LEU A 8 -40.03 -16.83 35.68
C LEU A 8 -38.60 -16.76 35.19
N GLY A 9 -37.70 -16.54 36.13
CA GLY A 9 -36.28 -16.61 35.94
C GLY A 9 -35.82 -18.04 35.71
N ASP A 10 -35.19 -18.25 34.58
CA ASP A 10 -34.49 -19.49 34.24
C ASP A 10 -33.07 -19.45 34.81
N ASN A 11 -32.94 -19.90 36.05
CA ASN A 11 -31.65 -20.18 36.69
C ASN A 11 -31.17 -21.57 36.24
N GLN A 12 -30.58 -21.63 35.05
CA GLN A 12 -29.77 -22.80 34.71
C GLN A 12 -28.31 -22.54 35.14
N PRO A 13 -27.70 -23.50 35.87
CA PRO A 13 -26.30 -23.37 36.29
C PRO A 13 -25.39 -23.39 35.06
N LYS A 14 -24.63 -22.32 34.87
CA LYS A 14 -23.60 -22.23 33.83
C LYS A 14 -22.51 -23.26 34.15
N MET A 15 -22.46 -24.35 33.38
CA MET A 15 -21.30 -25.24 33.41
C MET A 15 -20.01 -24.47 33.12
N PRO A 16 -18.92 -24.73 33.84
CA PRO A 16 -17.65 -24.08 33.59
C PRO A 16 -17.18 -24.43 32.17
N ARG A 17 -16.90 -23.42 31.38
CA ARG A 17 -16.26 -23.56 30.07
C ARG A 17 -14.84 -24.06 30.28
N PHE A 18 -14.64 -25.38 30.16
CA PHE A 18 -13.32 -25.98 30.12
C PHE A 18 -12.55 -25.43 28.91
N ASN A 19 -11.46 -24.71 29.20
CA ASN A 19 -10.59 -24.17 28.20
C ASN A 19 -9.77 -25.32 27.58
N MET A 20 -10.17 -25.80 26.39
CA MET A 20 -9.60 -27.00 25.74
C MET A 20 -8.11 -26.89 25.38
N ASN A 21 -7.53 -25.70 25.48
CA ASN A 21 -6.12 -25.47 25.12
C ASN A 21 -5.13 -26.21 26.03
N TRP A 22 -5.44 -26.42 27.29
CA TRP A 22 -4.54 -27.15 28.19
C TRP A 22 -4.51 -28.67 27.90
N ILE A 23 -5.61 -29.25 27.37
CA ILE A 23 -5.66 -30.64 26.94
C ILE A 23 -4.71 -30.85 25.75
N TYR A 24 -4.65 -29.90 24.79
CA TYR A 24 -3.68 -29.96 23.68
C TYR A 24 -2.25 -29.87 24.19
N THR A 25 -2.00 -29.04 25.20
CA THR A 25 -0.67 -28.92 25.82
C THR A 25 -0.26 -30.22 26.52
N ILE A 26 -1.17 -30.88 27.22
CA ILE A 26 -0.91 -32.18 27.86
C ILE A 26 -0.64 -33.26 26.79
N ILE A 27 -1.46 -33.31 25.74
CA ILE A 27 -1.26 -34.27 24.64
C ILE A 27 0.08 -34.03 23.96
N LEU A 28 0.45 -32.79 23.73
CA LEU A 28 1.75 -32.41 23.14
C LEU A 28 2.91 -32.82 24.07
N VAL A 29 2.80 -32.58 25.37
CA VAL A 29 3.80 -32.96 26.37
C VAL A 29 3.94 -34.46 26.46
N VAL A 30 2.84 -35.21 26.47
CA VAL A 30 2.85 -36.68 26.49
C VAL A 30 3.47 -37.24 25.20
N LEU A 31 3.16 -36.63 24.06
CA LEU A 31 3.74 -37.01 22.75
C LEU A 31 5.24 -36.67 22.66
N LEU A 32 5.65 -35.55 23.20
CA LEU A 32 7.07 -35.17 23.33
C LEU A 32 7.80 -36.11 24.29
N VAL A 33 7.23 -36.42 25.44
CA VAL A 33 7.81 -37.41 26.38
C VAL A 33 7.89 -38.79 25.74
N ALA A 34 6.89 -39.22 24.97
CA ALA A 34 6.93 -40.48 24.24
C ALA A 34 7.97 -40.49 23.08
N LEU A 35 8.14 -39.38 22.40
CA LEU A 35 9.15 -39.23 21.31
C LEU A 35 10.58 -39.13 21.81
N PHE A 36 10.81 -38.60 23.02
CA PHE A 36 12.15 -38.47 23.61
C PHE A 36 12.47 -39.62 24.59
N SER A 37 11.58 -40.54 24.85
CA SER A 37 11.85 -41.75 25.62
C SER A 37 12.30 -42.93 24.75
N ASP A 38 13.28 -42.67 23.87
CA ASP A 38 14.04 -43.74 23.27
C ASP A 38 15.00 -44.29 24.34
N GLY A 39 14.54 -45.28 25.08
CA GLY A 39 15.26 -45.85 26.21
C GLY A 39 14.41 -46.05 27.46
N GLY A 40 13.29 -46.78 27.35
CA GLY A 40 12.49 -47.13 28.49
C GLY A 40 13.25 -47.90 29.56
N SER A 41 13.88 -47.19 30.49
CA SER A 41 14.36 -47.75 31.77
C SER A 41 14.82 -46.67 32.78
N ALA A 42 14.27 -45.49 32.80
CA ALA A 42 14.79 -44.44 33.67
C ALA A 42 13.76 -43.67 34.50
N ILE A 43 12.67 -44.28 34.97
CA ILE A 43 11.74 -43.57 35.89
C ILE A 43 11.52 -44.24 37.26
N ILE A 44 11.93 -45.52 37.49
CA ILE A 44 11.85 -46.13 38.83
C ILE A 44 13.11 -46.97 39.12
N GLY A 45 14.22 -46.33 39.45
CA GLY A 45 15.45 -46.95 39.91
C GLY A 45 16.61 -45.99 39.77
N GLY A 46 17.27 -45.66 40.87
CA GLY A 46 18.47 -44.82 40.86
C GLY A 46 19.55 -45.39 39.93
N PRO A 47 20.49 -44.63 39.45
CA PRO A 47 21.45 -45.01 38.43
C PRO A 47 22.34 -46.18 38.96
N SER A 48 22.09 -47.37 38.42
CA SER A 48 23.05 -48.50 38.59
C SER A 48 24.18 -48.21 37.61
N ALA A 49 25.40 -48.07 38.11
CA ALA A 49 26.53 -47.88 37.23
C ALA A 49 26.78 -49.17 36.42
N SER A 50 26.62 -49.07 35.12
CA SER A 50 26.94 -50.13 34.16
C SER A 50 28.20 -49.70 33.35
N GLN A 51 29.13 -50.61 33.21
CA GLN A 51 30.29 -50.43 32.33
C GLN A 51 30.24 -51.49 31.23
N GLU A 52 30.42 -51.09 29.99
CA GLU A 52 30.57 -52.03 28.89
C GLU A 52 32.01 -52.58 28.86
N ALA A 53 32.17 -53.88 28.69
CA ALA A 53 33.46 -54.52 28.57
C ALA A 53 33.47 -55.58 27.46
N THR A 54 34.64 -55.81 26.91
CA THR A 54 34.84 -56.88 25.93
C THR A 54 34.77 -58.25 26.62
N TYR A 55 34.42 -59.29 25.86
CA TYR A 55 34.33 -60.67 26.38
C TYR A 55 35.66 -61.14 26.98
N THR A 56 36.82 -60.76 26.42
CA THR A 56 38.14 -61.06 26.96
C THR A 56 38.36 -60.42 28.33
N ARG A 57 37.90 -59.20 28.52
CA ARG A 57 38.02 -58.48 29.80
C ARG A 57 37.10 -59.11 30.88
N PHE A 58 35.93 -59.53 30.48
CA PHE A 58 35.02 -60.32 31.34
C PHE A 58 35.68 -61.61 31.81
N MET A 59 36.27 -62.42 30.92
CA MET A 59 36.97 -63.63 31.32
C MET A 59 38.08 -63.37 32.35
N THR A 60 38.83 -62.28 32.17
CA THR A 60 39.88 -61.85 33.09
C THR A 60 39.29 -61.49 34.47
N TYR A 61 38.16 -60.83 34.53
CA TYR A 61 37.50 -60.49 35.80
C TYR A 61 36.95 -61.72 36.52
N VAL A 62 36.38 -62.69 35.80
CA VAL A 62 35.96 -63.99 36.34
C VAL A 62 37.13 -64.76 36.86
N GLN A 63 38.24 -64.88 36.12
CA GLN A 63 39.47 -65.58 36.55
C GLN A 63 40.05 -64.97 37.82
N LYS A 64 40.04 -63.63 37.95
CA LYS A 64 40.51 -62.94 39.16
C LYS A 64 39.53 -63.03 40.33
N GLY A 65 38.35 -63.67 40.14
CA GLY A 65 37.34 -63.85 41.18
C GLY A 65 36.54 -62.59 41.56
N TYR A 66 36.49 -61.60 40.63
CA TYR A 66 35.78 -60.33 40.84
C TYR A 66 34.27 -60.44 40.64
N ALA A 67 33.81 -61.50 39.96
CA ALA A 67 32.38 -61.74 39.71
C ALA A 67 31.68 -62.27 40.94
N LYS A 68 30.50 -61.68 41.26
CA LYS A 68 29.54 -62.18 42.27
C LYS A 68 28.59 -63.15 41.60
N SER A 69 27.88 -62.74 40.58
CA SER A 69 26.96 -63.57 39.79
C SER A 69 26.95 -63.10 38.34
N VAL A 70 26.46 -63.93 37.44
CA VAL A 70 26.33 -63.61 36.02
C VAL A 70 24.92 -63.89 35.56
N VAL A 71 24.27 -62.94 34.91
CA VAL A 71 22.95 -63.08 34.31
C VAL A 71 23.07 -63.01 32.80
N ILE A 72 22.56 -64.01 32.12
CA ILE A 72 22.68 -64.16 30.66
C ILE A 72 21.32 -63.88 30.04
N ASN A 73 21.26 -62.93 29.11
CA ASN A 73 20.08 -62.71 28.29
C ASN A 73 20.33 -63.34 26.90
N LYS A 74 19.67 -64.44 26.62
CA LYS A 74 19.79 -65.19 25.37
C LYS A 74 19.21 -64.42 24.18
N ASP A 75 18.16 -63.69 24.38
CA ASP A 75 17.42 -62.99 23.32
C ASP A 75 18.22 -61.79 22.79
N LYS A 76 18.99 -61.13 23.66
CA LYS A 76 19.81 -59.95 23.31
C LYS A 76 21.29 -60.30 23.06
N GLY A 77 21.74 -61.56 23.29
CA GLY A 77 23.15 -61.93 23.14
C GLY A 77 24.06 -61.16 24.11
N THR A 78 23.56 -60.78 25.29
CA THR A 78 24.31 -60.01 26.29
C THR A 78 24.32 -60.75 27.63
N LEU A 79 25.38 -60.55 28.40
CA LEU A 79 25.47 -61.00 29.78
C LEU A 79 25.82 -59.82 30.70
N ARG A 80 25.30 -59.88 31.92
CA ARG A 80 25.55 -58.92 33.00
C ARG A 80 26.33 -59.63 34.10
N MET A 81 27.56 -59.19 34.35
CA MET A 81 28.38 -59.69 35.46
C MET A 81 28.25 -58.72 36.64
N TYR A 82 27.65 -59.14 37.73
CA TYR A 82 27.60 -58.38 38.97
C TYR A 82 28.91 -58.53 39.72
N VAL A 83 29.46 -57.41 40.22
CA VAL A 83 30.79 -57.35 40.83
C VAL A 83 30.66 -57.49 42.34
N LYS A 84 31.63 -58.21 42.98
CA LYS A 84 31.69 -58.34 44.45
C LYS A 84 31.95 -56.97 45.09
N PRO A 85 31.32 -56.64 46.22
CA PRO A 85 31.41 -55.32 46.86
C PRO A 85 32.85 -54.87 47.17
N ASP A 86 33.70 -55.82 47.54
CA ASP A 86 35.11 -55.61 47.90
C ASP A 86 36.01 -55.38 46.66
N LYS A 87 35.49 -55.62 45.44
CA LYS A 87 36.23 -55.50 44.17
C LYS A 87 35.70 -54.40 43.24
N ILE A 88 34.76 -53.62 43.68
CA ILE A 88 34.15 -52.54 42.89
C ILE A 88 35.22 -51.52 42.43
N ARG A 89 36.16 -51.16 43.29
CA ARG A 89 37.23 -50.21 42.95
C ARG A 89 38.18 -50.76 41.88
N ASP A 90 38.43 -52.07 41.89
CA ASP A 90 39.34 -52.72 40.95
C ASP A 90 38.74 -52.80 39.52
N VAL A 91 37.41 -52.82 39.41
CA VAL A 91 36.69 -52.88 38.14
C VAL A 91 36.27 -51.51 37.62
N PHE A 92 35.80 -50.61 38.48
CA PHE A 92 35.26 -49.29 38.09
C PHE A 92 36.21 -48.10 38.36
N GLY A 93 37.41 -48.30 38.94
CA GLY A 93 38.38 -47.26 39.22
C GLY A 93 37.89 -46.21 40.23
N GLN A 94 38.38 -44.94 40.07
CA GLN A 94 38.01 -43.84 40.96
C GLN A 94 36.52 -43.44 40.90
N SER A 95 35.80 -43.84 39.90
CA SER A 95 34.34 -43.61 39.80
C SER A 95 33.51 -44.49 40.74
N GLY A 96 34.15 -45.39 41.51
CA GLY A 96 33.48 -46.33 42.42
C GLY A 96 32.77 -45.70 43.63
N GLN A 97 32.82 -44.40 43.86
CA GLN A 97 32.11 -43.74 44.96
C GLN A 97 30.64 -43.38 44.67
N GLN A 98 30.19 -43.45 43.43
CA GLN A 98 28.82 -43.17 43.00
C GLN A 98 28.10 -44.40 42.41
N VAL A 99 28.54 -45.58 42.70
CA VAL A 99 28.03 -46.83 42.13
C VAL A 99 26.83 -47.27 42.94
N GLY A 100 25.64 -47.41 42.30
CA GLY A 100 24.41 -47.87 42.94
C GLY A 100 24.53 -49.23 43.63
N ARG A 101 23.43 -49.72 44.24
CA ARG A 101 23.42 -50.90 45.13
C ARG A 101 23.95 -52.22 44.53
N ASP A 102 23.89 -52.43 43.20
CA ASP A 102 24.36 -53.64 42.49
C ASP A 102 25.00 -53.28 41.17
N PRO A 103 26.31 -52.87 41.16
CA PRO A 103 27.00 -52.49 39.93
C PRO A 103 27.31 -53.72 39.07
N PHE A 104 27.11 -53.62 37.76
CA PHE A 104 27.36 -54.71 36.83
C PHE A 104 28.16 -54.25 35.60
N VAL A 105 28.84 -55.21 35.01
CA VAL A 105 29.53 -55.06 33.73
C VAL A 105 28.71 -55.75 32.65
N SER A 106 28.35 -55.01 31.60
CA SER A 106 27.61 -55.53 30.44
C SER A 106 28.60 -56.00 29.38
N VAL A 107 28.36 -57.17 28.82
CA VAL A 107 29.23 -57.76 27.81
C VAL A 107 28.40 -58.44 26.74
N THR A 108 28.73 -58.20 25.48
CA THR A 108 28.12 -58.90 24.35
C THR A 108 28.96 -60.17 24.04
N TYR A 109 28.29 -61.31 23.81
CA TYR A 109 28.93 -62.54 23.49
C TYR A 109 28.45 -63.15 22.17
N GLY A 110 29.31 -63.96 21.51
CA GLY A 110 28.99 -64.51 20.19
C GLY A 110 28.36 -65.89 20.20
N SER A 111 28.62 -66.71 21.23
CA SER A 111 28.08 -68.08 21.35
C SER A 111 27.64 -68.38 22.78
N THR A 112 26.41 -68.79 22.92
CA THR A 112 25.83 -69.15 24.22
C THR A 112 26.48 -70.39 24.81
N ASP A 113 26.76 -71.41 23.98
CA ASP A 113 27.35 -72.69 24.44
C ASP A 113 28.78 -72.49 24.95
N ALA A 114 29.57 -71.63 24.32
CA ALA A 114 30.90 -71.26 24.78
C ALA A 114 30.87 -70.54 26.14
N VAL A 115 29.91 -69.63 26.32
CA VAL A 115 29.70 -68.93 27.61
C VAL A 115 29.26 -69.89 28.69
N ASP A 116 28.35 -70.78 28.39
CA ASP A 116 27.83 -71.78 29.33
C ASP A 116 28.93 -72.75 29.80
N THR A 117 29.72 -73.29 28.86
CA THR A 117 30.87 -74.15 29.17
C THR A 117 31.90 -73.41 30.05
N TYR A 118 32.16 -72.16 29.77
CA TYR A 118 33.10 -71.35 30.55
C TYR A 118 32.56 -71.03 31.96
N LEU A 119 31.30 -70.64 32.08
CA LEU A 119 30.69 -70.30 33.38
C LEU A 119 30.49 -71.50 34.25
N SER A 120 30.11 -72.68 33.72
CA SER A 120 30.06 -73.93 34.46
C SER A 120 31.40 -74.35 35.01
N ALA A 121 32.44 -74.24 34.25
CA ALA A 121 33.81 -74.48 34.72
C ALA A 121 34.30 -73.44 35.75
N ALA A 122 33.89 -72.16 35.62
CA ALA A 122 34.19 -71.15 36.62
C ALA A 122 33.42 -71.33 37.93
N LEU A 123 32.18 -71.81 37.88
CA LEU A 123 31.37 -72.18 39.06
C LEU A 123 31.99 -73.35 39.83
N GLN A 124 32.40 -74.41 39.11
CA GLN A 124 33.07 -75.55 39.72
C GLN A 124 34.38 -75.21 40.44
N LYS A 125 35.10 -74.17 39.87
CA LYS A 125 36.34 -73.65 40.46
C LYS A 125 36.11 -72.59 41.55
N GLY A 126 34.88 -72.30 41.91
CA GLY A 126 34.51 -71.32 42.94
C GLY A 126 34.82 -69.86 42.57
N LYS A 127 34.95 -69.55 41.29
CA LYS A 127 35.30 -68.21 40.80
C LYS A 127 34.08 -67.27 40.70
N ILE A 128 32.85 -67.85 40.55
CA ILE A 128 31.57 -67.20 40.59
C ILE A 128 30.68 -67.88 41.57
N ALA A 129 29.70 -67.18 42.20
CA ALA A 129 28.79 -67.79 43.16
C ALA A 129 27.59 -68.42 42.46
N ASP A 130 27.10 -67.85 41.39
CA ASP A 130 25.94 -68.31 40.62
C ASP A 130 25.88 -67.73 39.24
N TYR A 131 25.16 -68.35 38.30
CA TYR A 131 24.75 -67.78 37.05
C TYR A 131 23.33 -68.21 36.68
N SER A 132 22.58 -67.27 36.01
CA SER A 132 21.19 -67.51 35.67
C SER A 132 20.87 -66.96 34.27
N TYR A 133 19.73 -67.40 33.71
CA TYR A 133 19.20 -66.94 32.44
C TYR A 133 17.99 -66.05 32.69
N GLU A 134 17.98 -64.90 32.05
CA GLU A 134 16.87 -63.98 32.02
C GLU A 134 16.17 -64.10 30.66
N LYS A 135 14.88 -64.30 30.66
CA LYS A 135 14.02 -64.28 29.47
C LYS A 135 13.27 -62.97 29.42
N ASP A 136 13.32 -62.22 28.31
CA ASP A 136 12.50 -61.05 28.17
C ASP A 136 11.03 -61.44 28.11
N SER A 137 10.28 -61.17 29.16
CA SER A 137 8.85 -61.40 29.26
C SER A 137 8.05 -60.23 28.62
N ASN A 138 8.42 -59.81 27.43
CA ASN A 138 7.57 -58.91 26.68
C ASN A 138 6.49 -59.71 25.98
N SER A 139 5.30 -59.73 26.58
CA SER A 139 4.12 -60.34 25.98
C SER A 139 3.87 -59.73 24.61
N GLY A 140 3.69 -60.56 23.57
CA GLY A 140 3.46 -60.11 22.19
C GLY A 140 2.28 -59.12 22.01
N LEU A 141 1.38 -59.06 23.00
CA LEU A 141 0.31 -58.07 23.07
C LEU A 141 0.81 -56.63 23.32
N MET A 142 1.86 -56.45 24.16
CA MET A 142 2.44 -55.12 24.42
C MET A 142 3.23 -54.63 23.23
N SER A 143 3.93 -55.50 22.52
CA SER A 143 4.64 -55.15 21.27
C SER A 143 3.66 -54.69 20.18
N LEU A 144 2.51 -55.39 20.03
CA LEU A 144 1.45 -54.95 19.11
C LEU A 144 0.86 -53.58 19.50
N PHE A 145 0.70 -53.34 20.80
CA PHE A 145 0.18 -52.07 21.31
C PHE A 145 1.13 -50.91 21.05
N TYR A 146 2.42 -51.12 21.23
CA TYR A 146 3.42 -50.07 20.92
C TYR A 146 3.58 -49.84 19.41
N THR A 147 3.40 -50.86 18.56
CA THR A 147 3.53 -50.71 17.10
C THR A 147 2.27 -50.13 16.47
N PHE A 148 1.09 -50.56 16.86
CA PHE A 148 -0.18 -50.17 16.25
C PHE A 148 -0.96 -49.10 17.04
N GLY A 149 -0.69 -48.95 18.34
CA GLY A 149 -1.34 -47.97 19.20
C GLY A 149 -1.28 -46.54 18.67
N PRO A 150 -0.12 -46.03 18.28
CA PRO A 150 0.00 -44.68 17.68
C PRO A 150 -0.79 -44.52 16.38
N ILE A 151 -0.86 -45.57 15.55
CA ILE A 151 -1.63 -45.56 14.30
C ILE A 151 -3.12 -45.53 14.58
N VAL A 152 -3.60 -46.33 15.52
CA VAL A 152 -5.02 -46.34 15.93
C VAL A 152 -5.39 -45.01 16.57
N LEU A 153 -4.53 -44.45 17.42
CA LEU A 153 -4.73 -43.14 18.03
C LEU A 153 -4.79 -42.04 16.98
N PHE A 154 -3.88 -42.10 15.99
CA PHE A 154 -3.87 -41.13 14.86
C PHE A 154 -5.14 -41.24 14.03
N VAL A 155 -5.63 -42.45 13.72
CA VAL A 155 -6.87 -42.65 12.95
C VAL A 155 -8.08 -42.17 13.76
N LEU A 156 -8.14 -42.44 15.06
CA LEU A 156 -9.21 -41.96 15.94
C LEU A 156 -9.19 -40.43 16.07
N LEU A 157 -8.00 -39.84 16.21
CA LEU A 157 -7.82 -38.38 16.22
C LEU A 157 -8.22 -37.76 14.89
N TRP A 158 -7.81 -38.36 13.76
CA TRP A 158 -8.18 -37.95 12.40
C TRP A 158 -9.71 -38.07 12.20
N MET A 159 -10.31 -39.15 12.62
CA MET A 159 -11.76 -39.35 12.54
C MET A 159 -12.54 -38.39 13.47
N PHE A 160 -11.99 -38.07 14.64
CA PHE A 160 -12.53 -37.05 15.55
C PHE A 160 -12.44 -35.65 14.95
N ILE A 161 -11.31 -35.28 14.31
CA ILE A 161 -11.12 -34.02 13.62
C ILE A 161 -12.10 -33.93 12.46
N ILE A 162 -12.23 -34.96 11.62
CA ILE A 162 -13.20 -35.00 10.51
C ILE A 162 -14.63 -34.88 11.01
N ARG A 163 -14.99 -35.62 12.08
CA ARG A 163 -16.34 -35.59 12.66
C ARG A 163 -16.68 -34.22 13.27
N ARG A 164 -15.69 -33.55 13.86
CA ARG A 164 -15.81 -32.16 14.35
C ARG A 164 -15.89 -31.14 13.23
N MET A 165 -15.25 -31.41 12.09
CA MET A 165 -15.36 -30.57 10.86
C MET A 165 -16.68 -30.80 10.11
N SER A 166 -17.30 -31.99 10.26
CA SER A 166 -18.51 -32.40 9.51
C SER A 166 -19.83 -32.31 10.32
N GLY A 167 -19.77 -32.18 11.64
CA GLY A 167 -20.96 -32.24 12.50
C GLY A 167 -21.11 -31.03 13.39
N GLY A 168 -21.63 -29.93 12.88
CA GLY A 168 -22.02 -28.77 13.67
C GLY A 168 -22.30 -27.57 12.76
N GLY A 169 -23.57 -27.25 12.52
CA GLY A 169 -23.97 -26.06 11.81
C GLY A 169 -23.41 -24.80 12.47
N GLY A 170 -22.38 -24.20 11.85
CA GLY A 170 -21.74 -22.97 12.31
C GLY A 170 -20.29 -22.86 11.84
N SER A 171 -20.09 -22.40 10.60
CA SER A 171 -18.97 -21.56 10.12
C SER A 171 -17.52 -21.84 10.57
N VAL A 172 -16.98 -23.06 10.48
CA VAL A 172 -15.52 -23.28 10.59
C VAL A 172 -14.96 -24.23 9.51
N GLY A 173 -15.83 -24.86 8.68
CA GLY A 173 -15.42 -25.73 7.56
C GLY A 173 -15.08 -24.99 6.25
N GLY A 174 -15.10 -23.64 6.24
CA GLY A 174 -14.94 -22.83 5.02
C GLY A 174 -13.52 -22.45 4.63
N GLY A 175 -12.52 -22.63 5.50
CA GLY A 175 -11.22 -21.99 5.31
C GLY A 175 -10.39 -22.56 4.16
N ILE A 176 -10.40 -23.84 3.90
CA ILE A 176 -9.55 -24.46 2.88
C ILE A 176 -10.25 -24.52 1.51
N PHE A 177 -11.59 -24.65 1.47
CA PHE A 177 -12.37 -24.67 0.23
C PHE A 177 -12.87 -23.28 -0.22
N ASN A 178 -12.73 -22.23 0.60
CA ASN A 178 -13.15 -20.86 0.28
C ASN A 178 -12.05 -20.01 -0.34
N VAL A 179 -10.83 -20.49 -0.52
CA VAL A 179 -9.69 -19.73 -1.06
C VAL A 179 -9.98 -19.19 -2.48
N GLY A 180 -10.80 -19.91 -3.25
CA GLY A 180 -11.19 -19.50 -4.61
C GLY A 180 -12.49 -18.68 -4.71
N LYS A 181 -13.16 -18.37 -3.60
CA LYS A 181 -14.36 -17.53 -3.64
C LYS A 181 -14.00 -16.05 -3.74
N SER A 182 -14.80 -15.32 -4.49
CA SER A 182 -14.69 -13.87 -4.61
C SER A 182 -14.91 -13.21 -3.25
N LYS A 183 -14.03 -12.25 -2.92
CA LYS A 183 -14.17 -11.34 -1.76
C LYS A 183 -14.90 -10.05 -2.13
N ALA A 184 -15.60 -10.03 -3.27
CA ALA A 184 -16.30 -8.84 -3.73
C ALA A 184 -17.26 -8.30 -2.67
N GLN A 185 -17.16 -7.01 -2.40
CA GLN A 185 -18.13 -6.31 -1.57
C GLN A 185 -19.38 -6.06 -2.43
N MET A 186 -20.50 -6.65 -2.02
CA MET A 186 -21.78 -6.46 -2.66
C MET A 186 -22.59 -5.40 -1.92
N TYR A 187 -23.01 -4.38 -2.64
CA TYR A 187 -23.90 -3.33 -2.15
C TYR A 187 -25.27 -3.55 -2.78
N GLU A 188 -26.31 -3.81 -1.96
CA GLU A 188 -27.69 -3.98 -2.40
C GLU A 188 -28.52 -2.74 -2.13
N LYS A 189 -29.59 -2.54 -2.93
CA LYS A 189 -30.55 -1.46 -2.78
C LYS A 189 -31.22 -1.54 -1.40
N GLY A 190 -30.89 -0.60 -0.53
CA GLY A 190 -31.59 -0.45 0.76
C GLY A 190 -30.72 -0.14 1.98
N ASN A 191 -29.49 -0.59 2.07
CA ASN A 191 -28.68 -0.40 3.28
C ASN A 191 -27.43 0.48 3.12
N ASP A 192 -26.82 0.63 1.90
CA ASP A 192 -25.53 1.32 1.76
C ASP A 192 -25.37 2.17 0.50
N MET A 193 -26.32 2.22 -0.41
CA MET A 193 -26.21 3.00 -1.65
C MET A 193 -27.02 4.30 -1.62
N GLY A 194 -26.66 5.23 -0.71
CA GLY A 194 -27.16 6.60 -0.74
C GLY A 194 -26.41 7.53 -1.71
N ILE A 195 -25.37 7.02 -2.42
CA ILE A 195 -24.52 7.82 -3.30
C ILE A 195 -25.14 7.91 -4.68
N THR A 196 -25.38 9.14 -5.15
CA THR A 196 -25.92 9.47 -6.47
C THR A 196 -25.05 10.51 -7.17
N PHE A 197 -25.38 10.90 -8.40
CA PHE A 197 -24.66 11.98 -9.10
C PHE A 197 -24.68 13.34 -8.37
N LYS A 198 -25.59 13.54 -7.41
CA LYS A 198 -25.62 14.72 -6.55
C LYS A 198 -24.46 14.79 -5.55
N ASP A 199 -23.86 13.64 -5.26
CA ASP A 199 -22.71 13.52 -4.35
C ASP A 199 -21.38 13.59 -5.08
N VAL A 200 -21.39 13.52 -6.42
CA VAL A 200 -20.23 13.69 -7.29
C VAL A 200 -20.27 15.13 -7.79
N ALA A 201 -19.39 15.97 -7.29
CA ALA A 201 -19.21 17.33 -7.77
C ALA A 201 -18.30 17.36 -9.01
N GLY A 202 -18.51 18.30 -9.91
CA GLY A 202 -17.76 18.42 -11.15
C GLY A 202 -17.96 17.23 -12.10
N GLN A 203 -16.94 16.96 -12.93
CA GLN A 203 -16.88 15.82 -13.86
C GLN A 203 -18.06 15.75 -14.83
N ALA A 204 -18.49 16.92 -15.36
CA ALA A 204 -19.69 17.04 -16.21
C ALA A 204 -19.61 16.12 -17.44
N GLY A 205 -18.47 16.08 -18.14
CA GLY A 205 -18.25 15.20 -19.30
C GLY A 205 -18.35 13.73 -18.94
N ALA A 206 -17.61 13.30 -17.88
CA ALA A 206 -17.63 11.90 -17.43
C ALA A 206 -19.04 11.49 -16.96
N LYS A 207 -19.77 12.38 -16.26
CA LYS A 207 -21.16 12.12 -15.86
C LYS A 207 -22.08 11.94 -17.05
N GLN A 208 -21.92 12.75 -18.11
CA GLN A 208 -22.73 12.63 -19.33
C GLN A 208 -22.49 11.28 -20.01
N GLU A 209 -21.22 10.84 -20.11
CA GLU A 209 -20.90 9.54 -20.73
C GLU A 209 -21.42 8.35 -19.90
N VAL A 210 -21.31 8.40 -18.57
CA VAL A 210 -21.85 7.31 -17.72
C VAL A 210 -23.37 7.37 -17.58
N GLN A 211 -24.02 8.52 -17.83
CA GLN A 211 -25.48 8.64 -17.84
C GLN A 211 -26.10 7.71 -18.88
N GLU A 212 -25.47 7.55 -20.04
CA GLU A 212 -25.94 6.58 -21.05
C GLU A 212 -25.97 5.14 -20.52
N ILE A 213 -25.00 4.79 -19.64
CA ILE A 213 -24.96 3.49 -18.96
C ILE A 213 -26.12 3.35 -17.97
N VAL A 214 -26.41 4.40 -17.22
CA VAL A 214 -27.54 4.46 -16.28
C VAL A 214 -28.86 4.30 -17.03
N ASP A 215 -29.07 5.07 -18.10
CA ASP A 215 -30.29 5.06 -18.89
C ASP A 215 -30.52 3.70 -19.53
N PHE A 216 -29.45 3.06 -20.00
CA PHE A 216 -29.52 1.71 -20.49
C PHE A 216 -29.94 0.69 -19.41
N LEU A 217 -29.33 0.77 -18.20
CA LEU A 217 -29.69 -0.15 -17.11
C LEU A 217 -31.14 0.04 -16.63
N LYS A 218 -31.68 1.27 -16.76
CA LYS A 218 -33.08 1.60 -16.44
C LYS A 218 -34.05 1.13 -17.54
N GLU A 219 -33.71 1.36 -18.81
CA GLU A 219 -34.59 1.13 -19.96
C GLU A 219 -33.89 0.38 -21.12
N PRO A 220 -33.48 -0.88 -20.94
CA PRO A 220 -32.69 -1.62 -21.94
C PRO A 220 -33.42 -1.82 -23.27
N GLN A 221 -34.73 -1.94 -23.24
CA GLN A 221 -35.54 -2.18 -24.44
C GLN A 221 -35.47 -1.03 -25.45
N LYS A 222 -35.44 0.21 -24.98
CA LYS A 222 -35.34 1.40 -25.83
C LYS A 222 -34.14 1.36 -26.79
N TYR A 223 -33.03 0.80 -26.33
CA TYR A 223 -31.79 0.69 -27.13
C TYR A 223 -31.78 -0.53 -28.03
N THR A 224 -32.31 -1.66 -27.55
CA THR A 224 -32.34 -2.93 -28.32
C THR A 224 -33.32 -2.88 -29.48
N ASP A 225 -34.45 -2.19 -29.32
CA ASP A 225 -35.47 -2.04 -30.39
C ASP A 225 -34.95 -1.23 -31.58
N LEU A 226 -33.97 -0.33 -31.35
CA LEU A 226 -33.32 0.43 -32.41
C LEU A 226 -32.09 -0.30 -32.98
N GLY A 227 -31.79 -1.54 -32.51
CA GLY A 227 -30.63 -2.31 -32.94
C GLY A 227 -29.32 -1.87 -32.35
N GLY A 228 -29.35 -0.99 -31.33
CA GLY A 228 -28.17 -0.53 -30.59
C GLY A 228 -27.52 -1.67 -29.82
N LYS A 229 -26.18 -1.75 -29.89
CA LYS A 229 -25.38 -2.67 -29.06
C LYS A 229 -24.87 -1.92 -27.85
N ILE A 230 -25.11 -2.51 -26.70
CA ILE A 230 -24.69 -1.96 -25.42
C ILE A 230 -23.19 -2.16 -25.23
N PRO A 231 -22.44 -1.16 -24.73
CA PRO A 231 -21.07 -1.38 -24.27
C PRO A 231 -21.08 -2.38 -23.12
N LYS A 232 -20.31 -3.46 -23.25
CA LYS A 232 -20.18 -4.48 -22.19
C LYS A 232 -19.38 -3.96 -21.00
N GLY A 233 -18.47 -3.00 -21.24
CA GLY A 233 -17.62 -2.42 -20.22
C GLY A 233 -17.15 -1.01 -20.55
N ALA A 234 -16.95 -0.22 -19.52
CA ALA A 234 -16.32 1.09 -19.60
C ALA A 234 -15.13 1.17 -18.66
N LEU A 235 -14.08 1.85 -19.11
CA LEU A 235 -12.85 2.07 -18.37
C LEU A 235 -12.77 3.54 -17.93
N LEU A 236 -12.76 3.78 -16.62
CA LEU A 236 -12.53 5.08 -16.01
C LEU A 236 -11.02 5.31 -15.92
N VAL A 237 -10.54 6.32 -16.63
CA VAL A 237 -9.09 6.63 -16.73
C VAL A 237 -8.86 8.02 -16.14
N GLY A 238 -7.80 8.18 -15.35
CA GLY A 238 -7.41 9.51 -14.85
C GLY A 238 -6.48 9.44 -13.65
N PRO A 239 -5.98 10.58 -13.18
CA PRO A 239 -5.10 10.66 -12.03
C PRO A 239 -5.72 10.10 -10.74
N PRO A 240 -4.90 9.70 -9.75
CA PRO A 240 -5.42 9.26 -8.46
C PRO A 240 -6.19 10.39 -7.76
N GLY A 241 -7.21 10.02 -6.98
CA GLY A 241 -7.98 10.98 -6.21
C GLY A 241 -9.06 11.76 -6.97
N THR A 242 -9.22 11.56 -8.28
CA THR A 242 -10.23 12.28 -9.11
C THR A 242 -11.66 11.77 -8.95
N GLY A 243 -11.88 10.73 -8.13
CA GLY A 243 -13.23 10.26 -7.79
C GLY A 243 -13.76 9.11 -8.66
N LYS A 244 -12.92 8.38 -9.41
CA LYS A 244 -13.32 7.24 -10.27
C LYS A 244 -14.19 6.22 -9.54
N THR A 245 -13.78 5.78 -8.36
CA THR A 245 -14.52 4.83 -7.53
C THR A 245 -15.85 5.44 -7.03
N LEU A 246 -15.86 6.73 -6.71
CA LEU A 246 -17.08 7.45 -6.30
C LEU A 246 -18.06 7.55 -7.47
N LEU A 247 -17.59 7.89 -8.65
CA LEU A 247 -18.39 7.95 -9.87
C LEU A 247 -19.01 6.58 -10.20
N ALA A 248 -18.24 5.49 -10.12
CA ALA A 248 -18.75 4.15 -10.35
C ALA A 248 -19.86 3.76 -9.34
N LYS A 249 -19.70 4.12 -8.07
CA LYS A 249 -20.77 3.94 -7.05
C LYS A 249 -22.01 4.79 -7.35
N ALA A 250 -21.81 6.02 -7.80
CA ALA A 250 -22.91 6.92 -8.15
C ALA A 250 -23.71 6.41 -9.35
N VAL A 251 -23.05 5.82 -10.36
CA VAL A 251 -23.71 5.15 -11.50
C VAL A 251 -24.64 4.04 -11.02
N ALA A 252 -24.17 3.19 -10.11
CA ALA A 252 -24.99 2.10 -9.58
C ALA A 252 -26.16 2.60 -8.72
N GLY A 253 -25.91 3.62 -7.89
CA GLY A 253 -26.95 4.25 -7.07
C GLY A 253 -28.00 4.94 -7.91
N GLU A 254 -27.62 5.65 -8.98
CA GLU A 254 -28.51 6.32 -9.91
C GLU A 254 -29.32 5.31 -10.74
N ALA A 255 -28.70 4.21 -11.18
CA ALA A 255 -29.37 3.12 -11.89
C ALA A 255 -30.24 2.25 -10.96
N GLY A 256 -30.00 2.27 -9.64
CA GLY A 256 -30.72 1.47 -8.65
C GLY A 256 -30.48 -0.03 -8.78
N VAL A 257 -29.29 -0.44 -9.23
CA VAL A 257 -28.90 -1.84 -9.45
C VAL A 257 -27.82 -2.30 -8.44
N PRO A 258 -27.69 -3.61 -8.16
CA PRO A 258 -26.63 -4.15 -7.34
C PRO A 258 -25.23 -3.79 -7.87
N PHE A 259 -24.31 -3.52 -6.94
CA PHE A 259 -22.94 -3.12 -7.23
C PHE A 259 -21.96 -4.08 -6.58
N PHE A 260 -21.16 -4.76 -7.39
CA PHE A 260 -20.07 -5.64 -6.96
C PHE A 260 -18.74 -4.90 -7.09
N SER A 261 -18.08 -4.62 -5.98
CA SER A 261 -16.79 -3.91 -5.98
C SER A 261 -15.65 -4.82 -5.57
N MET A 262 -14.57 -4.79 -6.34
CA MET A 262 -13.35 -5.55 -6.08
C MET A 262 -12.14 -4.76 -6.56
N SER A 263 -11.01 -4.89 -5.86
CA SER A 263 -9.73 -4.36 -6.35
C SER A 263 -9.05 -5.36 -7.29
N GLY A 264 -8.37 -4.88 -8.32
CA GLY A 264 -7.52 -5.71 -9.18
C GLY A 264 -6.46 -6.47 -8.39
N SER A 265 -5.97 -5.89 -7.31
CA SER A 265 -5.01 -6.55 -6.40
C SER A 265 -5.59 -7.78 -5.70
N ASP A 266 -6.91 -7.85 -5.47
CA ASP A 266 -7.57 -9.01 -4.84
C ASP A 266 -7.55 -10.27 -5.70
N PHE A 267 -7.31 -10.12 -7.01
CA PHE A 267 -7.15 -11.24 -7.93
C PHE A 267 -5.71 -11.77 -7.98
N VAL A 268 -4.73 -11.01 -7.48
CA VAL A 268 -3.33 -11.41 -7.50
C VAL A 268 -3.02 -12.21 -6.24
N GLU A 269 -2.80 -13.51 -6.41
CA GLU A 269 -2.45 -14.43 -5.32
C GLU A 269 -1.19 -15.22 -5.67
N MET A 270 -0.54 -15.80 -4.65
CA MET A 270 0.64 -16.64 -4.85
C MET A 270 0.30 -18.06 -5.33
N PHE A 271 -0.94 -18.49 -5.16
CA PHE A 271 -1.37 -19.85 -5.52
C PHE A 271 -1.98 -19.88 -6.92
N VAL A 272 -1.45 -20.77 -7.75
CA VAL A 272 -1.88 -20.92 -9.17
C VAL A 272 -3.37 -21.26 -9.27
N GLY A 273 -4.08 -20.52 -10.11
CA GLY A 273 -5.51 -20.74 -10.42
C GLY A 273 -6.50 -20.10 -9.45
N VAL A 274 -6.05 -19.54 -8.32
CA VAL A 274 -6.94 -18.89 -7.34
C VAL A 274 -7.51 -17.60 -7.89
N GLY A 275 -6.70 -16.76 -8.52
CA GLY A 275 -7.15 -15.52 -9.16
C GLY A 275 -8.19 -15.77 -10.22
N ALA A 276 -7.92 -16.71 -11.12
CA ALA A 276 -8.86 -17.12 -12.18
C ALA A 276 -10.17 -17.70 -11.60
N SER A 277 -10.11 -18.42 -10.47
CA SER A 277 -11.29 -18.93 -9.79
C SER A 277 -12.15 -17.81 -9.21
N ARG A 278 -11.52 -16.78 -8.59
CA ARG A 278 -12.22 -15.61 -8.07
C ARG A 278 -12.90 -14.80 -9.18
N VAL A 279 -12.23 -14.63 -10.32
CA VAL A 279 -12.86 -13.99 -11.48
C VAL A 279 -14.13 -14.74 -11.87
N ARG A 280 -14.06 -16.04 -12.10
CA ARG A 280 -15.23 -16.84 -12.48
C ARG A 280 -16.35 -16.80 -11.43
N ASP A 281 -16.01 -16.83 -10.15
CA ASP A 281 -16.99 -16.76 -9.07
C ASP A 281 -17.68 -15.39 -9.02
N LEU A 282 -16.93 -14.28 -9.16
CA LEU A 282 -17.48 -12.92 -9.24
C LEU A 282 -18.48 -12.80 -10.38
N PHE A 283 -18.09 -13.24 -11.58
CA PHE A 283 -18.93 -13.16 -12.77
C PHE A 283 -20.16 -14.06 -12.67
N ARG A 284 -20.06 -15.21 -12.04
CA ARG A 284 -21.21 -16.08 -11.75
C ARG A 284 -22.20 -15.40 -10.80
N GLN A 285 -21.71 -14.81 -9.69
CA GLN A 285 -22.56 -14.08 -8.73
C GLN A 285 -23.26 -12.89 -9.41
N ALA A 286 -22.56 -12.16 -10.26
CA ALA A 286 -23.13 -11.04 -10.99
C ALA A 286 -24.23 -11.49 -11.97
N LYS A 287 -24.02 -12.61 -12.68
CA LYS A 287 -25.06 -13.20 -13.57
C LYS A 287 -26.33 -13.58 -12.80
N GLU A 288 -26.20 -14.09 -11.58
CA GLU A 288 -27.33 -14.44 -10.71
C GLU A 288 -28.13 -13.23 -10.21
N LYS A 289 -27.47 -12.04 -10.16
CA LYS A 289 -28.05 -10.78 -9.65
C LYS A 289 -28.29 -9.72 -10.74
N ALA A 290 -28.30 -10.11 -12.00
CA ALA A 290 -28.54 -9.18 -13.10
C ALA A 290 -29.99 -8.59 -13.05
N PRO A 291 -30.21 -7.30 -13.38
CA PRO A 291 -29.20 -6.33 -13.83
C PRO A 291 -28.29 -5.81 -12.69
N CYS A 292 -26.97 -5.72 -12.95
CA CYS A 292 -26.00 -5.28 -11.95
C CYS A 292 -24.75 -4.66 -12.59
N ILE A 293 -23.93 -4.02 -11.77
CA ILE A 293 -22.61 -3.48 -12.17
C ILE A 293 -21.51 -4.24 -11.44
N ILE A 294 -20.49 -4.70 -12.18
CA ILE A 294 -19.21 -5.14 -11.63
C ILE A 294 -18.24 -3.98 -11.74
N PHE A 295 -17.63 -3.60 -10.62
CA PHE A 295 -16.57 -2.60 -10.61
C PHE A 295 -15.24 -3.21 -10.18
N ILE A 296 -14.22 -3.01 -11.03
CA ILE A 296 -12.85 -3.46 -10.77
C ILE A 296 -11.96 -2.22 -10.65
N ASP A 297 -11.57 -1.90 -9.43
CA ASP A 297 -10.63 -0.80 -9.18
C ASP A 297 -9.20 -1.26 -9.42
N GLU A 298 -8.30 -0.35 -9.82
CA GLU A 298 -6.89 -0.66 -10.09
C GLU A 298 -6.70 -1.86 -11.02
N ILE A 299 -7.44 -1.89 -12.15
CA ILE A 299 -7.41 -3.03 -13.07
C ILE A 299 -6.00 -3.30 -13.63
N ASP A 300 -5.11 -2.32 -13.63
CA ASP A 300 -3.71 -2.45 -14.04
C ASP A 300 -2.91 -3.42 -13.15
N ALA A 301 -3.38 -3.74 -11.94
CA ALA A 301 -2.80 -4.80 -11.12
C ALA A 301 -2.86 -6.17 -11.80
N VAL A 302 -3.93 -6.46 -12.55
CA VAL A 302 -4.14 -7.73 -13.28
C VAL A 302 -3.91 -7.56 -14.76
N GLY A 303 -4.35 -6.43 -15.32
CA GLY A 303 -4.43 -6.13 -16.74
C GLY A 303 -3.15 -5.65 -17.41
N ARG A 304 -2.01 -5.72 -16.74
CA ARG A 304 -0.74 -5.22 -17.27
C ARG A 304 -0.30 -5.98 -18.52
N ALA A 305 0.20 -5.25 -19.53
CA ALA A 305 0.76 -5.81 -20.75
C ALA A 305 1.91 -6.80 -20.46
N ARG A 306 2.01 -7.84 -21.27
CA ARG A 306 3.01 -8.91 -21.15
C ARG A 306 4.41 -8.35 -21.22
N SER A 307 5.27 -8.70 -20.28
CA SER A 307 6.68 -8.38 -20.34
C SER A 307 7.37 -9.24 -21.40
N LYS A 308 8.16 -8.63 -22.28
CA LYS A 308 8.95 -9.35 -23.30
C LYS A 308 10.11 -10.18 -22.69
N ASN A 309 10.38 -10.10 -21.40
CA ASN A 309 11.44 -10.85 -20.71
C ASN A 309 10.84 -11.96 -19.82
N PRO A 310 10.99 -13.26 -20.20
CA PRO A 310 10.40 -14.40 -19.49
C PRO A 310 11.12 -14.83 -18.21
N SER A 311 12.16 -14.15 -17.76
CA SER A 311 13.07 -14.66 -16.73
C SER A 311 12.66 -14.43 -15.27
N MET A 312 11.43 -14.01 -14.98
CA MET A 312 10.92 -13.92 -13.60
C MET A 312 9.58 -14.69 -13.50
N GLY A 313 9.63 -15.88 -12.93
CA GLY A 313 8.54 -16.85 -12.76
C GLY A 313 7.33 -16.40 -11.90
N GLY A 314 7.04 -15.12 -11.82
CA GLY A 314 5.87 -14.56 -11.13
C GLY A 314 4.75 -14.09 -12.06
N ASN A 315 4.91 -14.22 -13.40
CA ASN A 315 3.95 -13.70 -14.36
C ASN A 315 2.82 -14.66 -14.73
N ASP A 316 3.02 -15.98 -14.56
CA ASP A 316 2.08 -17.01 -15.08
C ASP A 316 0.70 -16.92 -14.41
N GLU A 317 0.63 -16.65 -13.10
CA GLU A 317 -0.65 -16.56 -12.39
C GLU A 317 -1.45 -15.31 -12.78
N ARG A 318 -0.75 -14.19 -12.96
CA ARG A 318 -1.38 -12.95 -13.43
C ARG A 318 -1.92 -13.10 -14.84
N GLU A 319 -1.18 -13.74 -15.74
CA GLU A 319 -1.65 -14.03 -17.10
C GLU A 319 -2.86 -14.98 -17.12
N ASN A 320 -2.87 -16.00 -16.27
CA ASN A 320 -4.00 -16.91 -16.13
C ASN A 320 -5.25 -16.16 -15.65
N THR A 321 -5.09 -15.25 -14.70
CA THR A 321 -6.17 -14.41 -14.18
C THR A 321 -6.67 -13.43 -15.23
N LEU A 322 -5.77 -12.77 -15.97
CA LEU A 322 -6.13 -11.91 -17.10
C LEU A 322 -6.91 -12.67 -18.17
N ASN A 323 -6.43 -13.85 -18.57
CA ASN A 323 -7.10 -14.69 -19.55
C ASN A 323 -8.51 -15.12 -19.07
N ALA A 324 -8.67 -15.43 -17.78
CA ALA A 324 -9.98 -15.69 -17.19
C ALA A 324 -10.90 -14.47 -17.28
N LEU A 325 -10.38 -13.27 -16.96
CA LEU A 325 -11.13 -12.01 -17.07
C LEU A 325 -11.57 -11.74 -18.51
N LEU A 326 -10.67 -11.89 -19.48
CA LEU A 326 -10.97 -11.74 -20.90
C LEU A 326 -12.05 -12.73 -21.35
N THR A 327 -11.94 -14.00 -20.95
CA THR A 327 -12.89 -15.06 -21.31
C THR A 327 -14.27 -14.79 -20.71
N GLU A 328 -14.35 -14.41 -19.44
CA GLU A 328 -15.62 -14.11 -18.79
C GLU A 328 -16.28 -12.87 -19.41
N THR A 329 -15.49 -11.82 -19.73
CA THR A 329 -15.99 -10.61 -20.40
C THR A 329 -16.55 -10.92 -21.79
N ASP A 330 -15.87 -11.77 -22.57
CA ASP A 330 -16.34 -12.21 -23.89
C ASP A 330 -17.59 -13.10 -23.79
N GLY A 331 -17.67 -13.90 -22.72
CA GLY A 331 -18.77 -14.85 -22.46
C GLY A 331 -20.11 -14.21 -22.08
N PHE A 332 -20.17 -12.88 -21.93
CA PHE A 332 -21.45 -12.17 -21.76
C PHE A 332 -22.14 -11.99 -23.11
N GLY A 333 -23.37 -12.48 -23.20
CA GLY A 333 -24.27 -12.10 -24.30
C GLY A 333 -24.59 -10.60 -24.25
N THR A 334 -24.91 -10.01 -25.39
CA THR A 334 -25.23 -8.58 -25.51
C THR A 334 -26.41 -8.10 -24.64
N ASN A 335 -27.19 -9.02 -24.07
CA ASN A 335 -28.39 -8.72 -23.26
C ASN A 335 -28.34 -9.29 -21.84
N SER A 336 -27.15 -9.53 -21.28
CA SER A 336 -27.03 -10.14 -19.94
C SER A 336 -27.41 -9.22 -18.78
N GLY A 337 -27.60 -7.92 -19.02
CA GLY A 337 -27.91 -6.93 -17.97
C GLY A 337 -26.74 -6.67 -16.99
N VAL A 338 -25.54 -7.19 -17.28
CA VAL A 338 -24.34 -6.96 -16.45
C VAL A 338 -23.40 -6.02 -17.19
N ILE A 339 -23.03 -4.92 -16.56
CA ILE A 339 -22.06 -3.95 -17.07
C ILE A 339 -20.80 -4.00 -16.20
N ILE A 340 -19.64 -3.97 -16.85
CA ILE A 340 -18.36 -3.98 -16.17
C ILE A 340 -17.78 -2.57 -16.23
N LEU A 341 -17.58 -1.95 -15.07
CA LEU A 341 -16.81 -0.74 -14.94
C LEU A 341 -15.43 -1.09 -14.39
N ALA A 342 -14.38 -0.54 -14.97
CA ALA A 342 -13.05 -0.68 -14.41
C ALA A 342 -12.41 0.70 -14.23
N ALA A 343 -11.49 0.84 -13.29
CA ALA A 343 -10.75 2.06 -13.08
C ALA A 343 -9.24 1.80 -13.11
N THR A 344 -8.50 2.75 -13.69
CA THR A 344 -7.03 2.73 -13.69
C THR A 344 -6.48 4.15 -13.65
N ASN A 345 -5.30 4.29 -13.06
CA ASN A 345 -4.51 5.51 -13.14
C ASN A 345 -3.47 5.46 -14.29
N ARG A 346 -3.31 4.29 -14.91
CA ARG A 346 -2.21 4.01 -15.87
C ARG A 346 -2.70 3.19 -17.04
N VAL A 347 -3.44 3.82 -17.94
CA VAL A 347 -3.96 3.16 -19.15
C VAL A 347 -2.83 2.66 -20.07
N ASP A 348 -1.69 3.34 -20.08
CA ASP A 348 -0.47 2.99 -20.82
C ASP A 348 0.08 1.60 -20.47
N MET A 349 -0.18 1.12 -19.26
CA MET A 349 0.29 -0.18 -18.78
C MET A 349 -0.64 -1.33 -19.12
N LEU A 350 -1.86 -1.06 -19.58
CA LEU A 350 -2.86 -2.10 -19.84
C LEU A 350 -2.57 -2.90 -21.12
N ASP A 351 -2.88 -4.19 -21.07
CA ASP A 351 -2.86 -5.05 -22.26
C ASP A 351 -3.93 -4.58 -23.25
N LYS A 352 -3.51 -4.36 -24.51
CA LYS A 352 -4.38 -3.91 -25.59
C LYS A 352 -5.58 -4.85 -25.83
N ALA A 353 -5.49 -6.09 -25.38
CA ALA A 353 -6.60 -7.04 -25.48
C ALA A 353 -7.80 -6.64 -24.60
N LEU A 354 -7.58 -5.93 -23.49
CA LEU A 354 -8.66 -5.41 -22.65
C LEU A 354 -9.43 -4.27 -23.33
N LEU A 355 -8.74 -3.48 -24.15
CA LEU A 355 -9.28 -2.27 -24.81
C LEU A 355 -9.97 -2.57 -26.16
N ARG A 356 -10.16 -3.85 -26.50
CA ARG A 356 -10.83 -4.24 -27.75
C ARG A 356 -12.35 -4.12 -27.63
N ALA A 357 -13.00 -3.88 -28.78
CA ALA A 357 -14.46 -3.85 -28.88
C ALA A 357 -15.09 -5.11 -28.28
N GLY A 358 -16.14 -4.92 -27.48
CA GLY A 358 -16.82 -5.99 -26.76
C GLY A 358 -16.25 -6.30 -25.37
N ARG A 359 -15.26 -5.51 -24.90
CA ARG A 359 -14.67 -5.55 -23.55
C ARG A 359 -14.76 -4.16 -22.94
N PHE A 360 -13.63 -3.47 -22.71
CA PHE A 360 -13.60 -2.06 -22.28
C PHE A 360 -13.47 -1.16 -23.51
N ASP A 361 -14.52 -1.11 -24.29
CA ASP A 361 -14.55 -0.37 -25.55
C ASP A 361 -14.81 1.14 -25.38
N ARG A 362 -15.28 1.56 -24.22
CA ARG A 362 -15.40 2.97 -23.84
C ARG A 362 -14.32 3.32 -22.81
N GLN A 363 -13.57 4.37 -23.08
CA GLN A 363 -12.62 4.98 -22.14
C GLN A 363 -13.19 6.34 -21.76
N ILE A 364 -13.49 6.50 -20.47
CA ILE A 364 -14.07 7.71 -19.91
C ILE A 364 -12.99 8.40 -19.09
N SER A 365 -12.59 9.60 -19.54
CA SER A 365 -11.61 10.41 -18.83
C SER A 365 -12.22 11.02 -17.58
N VAL A 366 -11.54 10.85 -16.45
CA VAL A 366 -11.88 11.45 -15.15
C VAL A 366 -10.68 12.29 -14.72
N ASP A 367 -10.59 13.48 -15.30
CA ASP A 367 -9.44 14.36 -15.18
C ASP A 367 -9.40 15.11 -13.84
N LEU A 368 -8.32 15.85 -13.61
CA LEU A 368 -8.27 16.77 -12.47
C LEU A 368 -9.33 17.87 -12.66
N PRO A 369 -10.00 18.30 -11.56
CA PRO A 369 -11.06 19.28 -11.65
C PRO A 369 -10.54 20.67 -12.03
N ASP A 370 -11.26 21.34 -12.89
CA ASP A 370 -11.04 22.75 -13.21
C ASP A 370 -11.45 23.69 -12.05
N LEU A 371 -11.28 24.99 -12.22
CA LEU A 371 -11.60 25.99 -11.19
C LEU A 371 -13.05 25.90 -10.73
N THR A 372 -13.99 25.75 -11.67
CA THR A 372 -15.43 25.69 -11.40
C THR A 372 -15.80 24.40 -10.67
N GLU A 373 -15.25 23.30 -11.14
CA GLU A 373 -15.44 21.99 -10.54
C GLU A 373 -14.84 21.90 -9.13
N ARG A 374 -13.65 22.52 -8.88
CA ARG A 374 -13.08 22.60 -7.52
C ARG A 374 -13.99 23.36 -6.57
N LYS A 375 -14.63 24.44 -7.02
CA LYS A 375 -15.63 25.18 -6.24
C LYS A 375 -16.80 24.26 -5.84
N GLU A 376 -17.31 23.48 -6.79
CA GLU A 376 -18.37 22.50 -6.50
C GLU A 376 -17.92 21.44 -5.50
N ILE A 377 -16.69 20.93 -5.64
CA ILE A 377 -16.11 19.92 -4.74
C ILE A 377 -15.95 20.50 -3.32
N PHE A 378 -15.44 21.74 -3.18
CA PHE A 378 -15.40 22.42 -1.88
C PHE A 378 -16.80 22.53 -1.27
N ASN A 379 -17.82 22.93 -2.03
CA ASN A 379 -19.19 23.02 -1.56
C ASN A 379 -19.71 21.68 -1.01
N VAL A 380 -19.36 20.55 -1.63
CA VAL A 380 -19.76 19.22 -1.15
C VAL A 380 -19.05 18.88 0.17
N HIS A 381 -17.74 19.08 0.26
CA HIS A 381 -16.97 18.71 1.45
C HIS A 381 -17.21 19.65 2.63
N LEU A 382 -17.49 20.93 2.37
CA LEU A 382 -17.77 21.92 3.40
C LEU A 382 -19.15 21.75 4.06
N ARG A 383 -20.09 21.02 3.46
CA ARG A 383 -21.42 20.74 4.08
C ARG A 383 -21.31 20.18 5.51
N LYS A 384 -20.24 19.45 5.81
CA LYS A 384 -20.00 18.80 7.12
C LYS A 384 -19.09 19.60 8.05
N VAL A 385 -18.51 20.71 7.57
CA VAL A 385 -17.55 21.53 8.29
C VAL A 385 -18.22 22.82 8.78
N LYS A 386 -18.02 23.20 10.03
CA LYS A 386 -18.49 24.48 10.54
C LYS A 386 -17.53 25.57 10.14
N ILE A 387 -17.82 26.28 9.07
CA ILE A 387 -17.04 27.41 8.57
C ILE A 387 -17.53 28.73 9.17
N ASP A 388 -16.66 29.74 9.25
CA ASP A 388 -17.03 31.11 9.57
C ASP A 388 -17.21 31.98 8.32
N HIS A 389 -17.57 33.22 8.51
CA HIS A 389 -17.86 34.21 7.45
C HIS A 389 -16.59 34.65 6.67
N THR A 390 -15.38 34.31 7.14
CA THR A 390 -14.12 34.68 6.48
C THR A 390 -13.76 33.72 5.36
N VAL A 391 -14.46 32.57 5.25
CA VAL A 391 -14.17 31.54 4.26
C VAL A 391 -14.84 31.89 2.95
N ASP A 392 -14.03 32.21 1.96
CA ASP A 392 -14.42 32.41 0.59
C ASP A 392 -14.06 31.18 -0.24
N ILE A 393 -15.08 30.52 -0.82
CA ILE A 393 -14.91 29.30 -1.59
C ILE A 393 -14.25 29.59 -2.95
N ASP A 394 -14.54 30.73 -3.55
CA ASP A 394 -13.92 31.15 -4.81
C ASP A 394 -12.41 31.38 -4.58
N PHE A 395 -12.06 32.02 -3.49
CA PHE A 395 -10.66 32.17 -3.09
C PHE A 395 -9.98 30.81 -2.86
N LEU A 396 -10.59 29.90 -2.11
CA LEU A 396 -10.02 28.56 -1.84
C LEU A 396 -9.84 27.75 -3.12
N SER A 397 -10.78 27.83 -4.06
CA SER A 397 -10.70 27.15 -5.35
C SER A 397 -9.53 27.66 -6.19
N ARG A 398 -9.26 28.96 -6.14
CA ARG A 398 -8.10 29.58 -6.77
C ARG A 398 -6.78 29.17 -6.12
N GLN A 399 -6.78 28.95 -4.79
CA GLN A 399 -5.58 28.57 -4.04
C GLN A 399 -5.18 27.07 -4.19
N THR A 400 -6.00 26.27 -4.86
CA THR A 400 -5.82 24.81 -4.99
C THR A 400 -5.78 24.31 -6.44
N PRO A 401 -5.01 24.96 -7.35
CA PRO A 401 -4.90 24.49 -8.73
C PRO A 401 -4.21 23.11 -8.78
N GLY A 402 -4.66 22.24 -9.67
CA GLY A 402 -4.12 20.89 -9.81
C GLY A 402 -4.45 19.93 -8.67
N PHE A 403 -5.26 20.35 -7.70
CA PHE A 403 -5.72 19.45 -6.62
C PHE A 403 -6.82 18.52 -7.14
N SER A 404 -6.71 17.26 -6.77
CA SER A 404 -7.77 16.29 -6.99
C SER A 404 -8.91 16.47 -5.97
N GLY A 405 -10.05 15.83 -6.21
CA GLY A 405 -11.15 15.82 -5.22
C GLY A 405 -10.74 15.24 -3.87
N ALA A 406 -9.84 14.28 -3.83
CA ALA A 406 -9.29 13.73 -2.60
C ALA A 406 -8.39 14.73 -1.86
N ASP A 407 -7.59 15.52 -2.59
CA ASP A 407 -6.75 16.56 -1.99
C ASP A 407 -7.62 17.66 -1.37
N ILE A 408 -8.69 18.08 -2.05
CA ILE A 408 -9.65 19.07 -1.54
C ILE A 408 -10.35 18.54 -0.28
N ALA A 409 -10.77 17.29 -0.29
CA ALA A 409 -11.34 16.66 0.91
C ALA A 409 -10.35 16.66 2.08
N ASN A 410 -9.08 16.37 1.79
CA ASN A 410 -8.01 16.42 2.78
C ASN A 410 -7.76 17.85 3.29
N VAL A 411 -7.78 18.87 2.43
CA VAL A 411 -7.71 20.29 2.85
C VAL A 411 -8.83 20.63 3.83
N CYS A 412 -10.06 20.26 3.52
CA CYS A 412 -11.20 20.52 4.41
C CYS A 412 -11.05 19.83 5.77
N ASN A 413 -10.57 18.60 5.78
CA ASN A 413 -10.32 17.85 7.00
C ASN A 413 -9.15 18.45 7.81
N GLU A 414 -8.01 18.75 7.17
CA GLU A 414 -6.85 19.35 7.83
C GLU A 414 -7.17 20.74 8.41
N ALA A 415 -7.92 21.57 7.70
CA ALA A 415 -8.36 22.87 8.21
C ALA A 415 -9.20 22.72 9.48
N ALA A 416 -10.11 21.73 9.51
CA ALA A 416 -10.90 21.43 10.70
C ALA A 416 -10.01 20.95 11.86
N LEU A 417 -8.98 20.12 11.60
CA LEU A 417 -8.02 19.65 12.60
C LEU A 417 -7.16 20.81 13.14
N ILE A 418 -6.74 21.76 12.28
CA ILE A 418 -5.99 22.94 12.67
C ILE A 418 -6.84 23.85 13.56
N ALA A 419 -8.08 24.15 13.17
CA ALA A 419 -9.01 24.94 13.95
C ALA A 419 -9.28 24.31 15.33
N ALA A 420 -9.48 22.97 15.37
CA ALA A 420 -9.64 22.23 16.63
C ALA A 420 -8.40 22.32 17.53
N ARG A 421 -7.20 22.24 16.97
CA ARG A 421 -5.93 22.40 17.72
C ARG A 421 -5.79 23.79 18.35
N HIS A 422 -6.31 24.81 17.67
CA HIS A 422 -6.34 26.18 18.19
C HIS A 422 -7.58 26.47 19.08
N ASN A 423 -8.36 25.45 19.46
CA ASN A 423 -9.58 25.55 20.26
C ASN A 423 -10.62 26.52 19.67
N LYS A 424 -10.68 26.66 18.34
CA LYS A 424 -11.67 27.46 17.63
C LYS A 424 -13.02 26.72 17.57
N LYS A 425 -14.12 27.47 17.46
CA LYS A 425 -15.49 26.91 17.32
C LYS A 425 -15.92 26.73 15.87
N SER A 426 -15.23 27.38 14.94
CA SER A 426 -15.44 27.36 13.50
C SER A 426 -14.12 27.45 12.76
N VAL A 427 -14.10 26.98 11.54
CA VAL A 427 -12.92 26.97 10.65
C VAL A 427 -12.93 28.28 9.86
N GLY A 428 -11.84 29.05 9.93
CA GLY A 428 -11.68 30.30 9.21
C GLY A 428 -10.75 30.20 8.01
N LYS A 429 -10.67 31.28 7.23
CA LYS A 429 -9.79 31.41 6.05
C LYS A 429 -8.35 30.98 6.34
N GLN A 430 -7.78 31.45 7.49
CA GLN A 430 -6.40 31.14 7.85
C GLN A 430 -6.17 29.64 8.08
N ASP A 431 -7.14 28.93 8.68
CA ASP A 431 -7.01 27.50 8.92
C ASP A 431 -6.95 26.70 7.61
N PHE A 432 -7.67 27.16 6.57
CA PHE A 432 -7.59 26.59 5.22
C PHE A 432 -6.24 26.88 4.56
N LEU A 433 -5.73 28.09 4.67
CA LEU A 433 -4.40 28.43 4.14
C LEU A 433 -3.32 27.58 4.79
N ASP A 434 -3.36 27.44 6.12
CA ASP A 434 -2.42 26.59 6.86
C ASP A 434 -2.55 25.11 6.49
N ALA A 435 -3.77 24.65 6.16
CA ALA A 435 -4.03 23.29 5.68
C ALA A 435 -3.43 23.05 4.29
N VAL A 436 -3.63 23.97 3.36
CA VAL A 436 -3.03 23.93 2.01
C VAL A 436 -1.51 23.88 2.13
N ASP A 437 -0.92 24.76 2.96
CA ASP A 437 0.51 24.79 3.22
C ASP A 437 1.04 23.47 3.77
N ARG A 438 0.30 22.89 4.71
CA ARG A 438 0.69 21.61 5.31
C ARG A 438 0.65 20.45 4.32
N ILE A 439 -0.32 20.46 3.40
CA ILE A 439 -0.47 19.41 2.38
C ILE A 439 0.63 19.51 1.34
N ILE A 440 0.92 20.71 0.85
CA ILE A 440 1.92 20.93 -0.18
C ILE A 440 3.35 20.88 0.40
N GLY A 441 3.61 21.61 1.50
CA GLY A 441 4.95 21.79 2.06
C GLY A 441 5.31 20.87 3.22
N GLY A 442 4.32 20.18 3.79
CA GLY A 442 4.50 19.36 4.99
C GLY A 442 4.45 20.16 6.29
N LEU A 443 4.77 19.51 7.41
CA LEU A 443 4.78 20.14 8.74
C LEU A 443 5.91 21.14 8.87
N GLU A 444 5.60 22.27 9.50
CA GLU A 444 6.57 23.28 9.93
C GLU A 444 7.57 22.69 10.94
N LYS A 445 8.87 22.89 10.69
CA LYS A 445 9.95 22.44 11.57
C LYS A 445 10.45 23.57 12.47
N LYS A 446 9.75 23.81 13.58
CA LYS A 446 10.12 24.82 14.57
C LYS A 446 11.45 24.57 15.29
N THR A 447 11.97 23.34 15.21
CA THR A 447 13.19 22.92 15.92
C THR A 447 14.45 23.05 15.08
N LYS A 448 14.36 23.49 13.81
CA LYS A 448 15.53 23.63 12.96
C LYS A 448 16.27 24.92 13.32
N VAL A 449 17.42 24.76 13.96
CA VAL A 449 18.31 25.88 14.27
C VAL A 449 19.01 26.29 12.98
N MET A 450 18.78 27.51 12.53
CA MET A 450 19.49 28.15 11.42
C MET A 450 20.28 29.35 11.95
N THR A 451 21.45 29.57 11.39
CA THR A 451 22.21 30.79 11.67
C THR A 451 21.55 32.00 10.97
N ASN A 452 21.82 33.22 11.48
CA ASN A 452 21.28 34.41 10.85
C ASN A 452 21.77 34.56 9.40
N ASP A 453 22.99 34.14 9.10
CA ASP A 453 23.56 34.19 7.75
C ASP A 453 22.86 33.18 6.80
N GLU A 454 22.57 31.97 7.27
CA GLU A 454 21.78 31.00 6.49
C GLU A 454 20.36 31.52 6.26
N LYS A 455 19.71 32.07 7.29
CA LYS A 455 18.37 32.65 7.15
C LYS A 455 18.35 33.80 6.14
N ARG A 456 19.38 34.65 6.17
CA ARG A 456 19.55 35.75 5.20
C ARG A 456 19.75 35.24 3.77
N THR A 457 20.58 34.22 3.59
CA THR A 457 20.80 33.61 2.27
C THR A 457 19.51 33.04 1.72
N ILE A 458 18.72 32.33 2.56
CA ILE A 458 17.40 31.81 2.15
C ILE A 458 16.45 32.96 1.82
N ALA A 459 16.42 34.03 2.61
CA ALA A 459 15.56 35.18 2.33
C ALA A 459 15.89 35.86 1.00
N LEU A 460 17.18 36.02 0.69
CA LEU A 460 17.63 36.54 -0.62
C LEU A 460 17.26 35.61 -1.76
N HIS A 461 17.40 34.30 -1.56
CA HIS A 461 17.06 33.29 -2.55
C HIS A 461 15.55 33.32 -2.88
N GLU A 462 14.70 33.26 -1.87
CA GLU A 462 13.24 33.26 -2.04
C GLU A 462 12.73 34.61 -2.58
N ALA A 463 13.31 35.72 -2.13
CA ALA A 463 13.04 37.03 -2.69
C ALA A 463 13.46 37.10 -4.16
N GLY A 464 14.52 36.38 -4.58
CA GLY A 464 14.96 36.25 -5.97
C GLY A 464 13.91 35.61 -6.85
N HIS A 465 13.33 34.50 -6.41
CA HIS A 465 12.21 33.87 -7.09
C HIS A 465 11.01 34.80 -7.23
N ALA A 466 10.63 35.47 -6.14
CA ALA A 466 9.51 36.41 -6.14
C ALA A 466 9.73 37.58 -7.08
N THR A 467 10.92 38.20 -7.05
CA THR A 467 11.26 39.35 -7.91
C THR A 467 11.23 38.95 -9.37
N VAL A 468 11.92 37.88 -9.77
CA VAL A 468 11.99 37.46 -11.17
C VAL A 468 10.61 37.09 -11.70
N SER A 469 9.82 36.34 -10.94
CA SER A 469 8.47 35.94 -11.35
C SER A 469 7.52 37.13 -11.49
N TRP A 470 7.69 38.19 -10.69
CA TRP A 470 6.86 39.38 -10.77
C TRP A 470 7.01 40.12 -12.10
N PHE A 471 8.23 40.13 -12.64
CA PHE A 471 8.58 40.82 -13.88
C PHE A 471 8.63 39.92 -15.13
N CYS A 472 8.32 38.61 -14.98
CA CYS A 472 8.09 37.72 -16.11
C CYS A 472 6.60 37.71 -16.48
N GLU A 473 6.27 37.96 -17.75
CA GLU A 473 4.90 38.11 -18.24
C GLU A 473 4.07 36.86 -18.02
N HIS A 474 4.63 35.73 -18.40
CA HIS A 474 3.92 34.43 -18.37
C HIS A 474 4.22 33.60 -17.14
N ALA A 475 4.98 34.12 -16.18
CA ALA A 475 5.19 33.41 -14.90
C ALA A 475 3.90 33.35 -14.11
N ASN A 476 3.71 32.22 -13.42
CA ASN A 476 2.56 32.01 -12.57
C ASN A 476 2.44 33.10 -11.49
N PRO A 477 1.24 33.61 -11.21
CA PRO A 477 1.03 34.61 -10.17
C PRO A 477 1.56 34.16 -8.82
N LEU A 478 2.28 35.03 -8.12
CA LEU A 478 2.80 34.78 -6.80
C LEU A 478 1.67 34.86 -5.77
N VAL A 479 1.59 33.90 -4.87
CA VAL A 479 0.65 33.90 -3.76
C VAL A 479 1.32 34.39 -2.49
N LYS A 480 2.45 33.77 -2.14
CA LYS A 480 3.25 34.12 -0.95
C LYS A 480 4.66 33.58 -1.07
N VAL A 481 5.54 34.11 -0.24
CA VAL A 481 6.90 33.63 -0.06
C VAL A 481 7.14 33.38 1.43
N SER A 482 7.79 32.27 1.75
CA SER A 482 8.07 31.89 3.14
C SER A 482 9.50 31.36 3.29
N ILE A 483 10.16 31.77 4.34
CA ILE A 483 11.45 31.22 4.77
C ILE A 483 11.31 30.29 5.99
N VAL A 484 10.09 29.90 6.33
CA VAL A 484 9.80 28.91 7.37
C VAL A 484 10.10 27.52 6.84
N PRO A 485 11.01 26.76 7.47
CA PRO A 485 11.37 25.43 7.02
C PRO A 485 10.19 24.46 7.11
N ARG A 486 9.88 23.80 5.98
CA ARG A 486 8.82 22.78 5.90
C ARG A 486 9.34 21.54 5.18
N GLY A 487 9.10 20.37 5.74
CA GLY A 487 9.54 19.11 5.12
C GLY A 487 11.04 19.08 4.82
N ARG A 488 11.44 19.07 3.56
CA ARG A 488 12.84 19.15 3.10
C ARG A 488 13.25 20.56 2.69
N ALA A 489 12.29 21.45 2.41
CA ALA A 489 12.54 22.81 1.97
C ALA A 489 12.93 23.71 3.14
N LEU A 490 13.84 24.64 2.90
CA LEU A 490 14.27 25.68 3.85
C LEU A 490 13.44 26.95 3.72
N GLY A 491 12.93 27.22 2.53
CA GLY A 491 12.00 28.26 2.15
C GLY A 491 11.17 27.79 0.97
N ALA A 492 10.21 28.57 0.53
CA ALA A 492 9.45 28.35 -0.69
C ALA A 492 8.74 29.64 -1.15
N ALA A 493 8.77 29.88 -2.44
CA ALA A 493 7.86 30.80 -3.12
C ALA A 493 6.68 30.00 -3.67
N TRP A 494 5.48 30.44 -3.35
CA TRP A 494 4.23 29.76 -3.70
C TRP A 494 3.56 30.51 -4.84
N TYR A 495 3.31 29.80 -5.90
CA TYR A 495 2.68 30.34 -7.10
C TYR A 495 1.30 29.73 -7.30
N LEU A 496 0.44 30.44 -7.99
CA LEU A 496 -0.84 29.96 -8.46
C LEU A 496 -0.64 29.43 -9.90
N PRO A 497 -0.49 28.11 -10.12
CA PRO A 497 -0.36 27.59 -11.47
C PRO A 497 -1.61 27.94 -12.28
N GLU A 498 -1.44 28.56 -13.43
CA GLU A 498 -2.53 28.83 -14.32
C GLU A 498 -2.92 27.57 -15.09
N GLU A 499 -4.23 27.30 -15.17
CA GLU A 499 -4.76 26.15 -15.92
C GLU A 499 -4.64 26.42 -17.41
N ARG A 500 -3.65 25.79 -18.05
CA ARG A 500 -3.38 25.93 -19.49
C ARG A 500 -3.50 24.58 -20.16
N GLN A 501 -4.26 24.54 -21.28
CA GLN A 501 -4.35 23.34 -22.12
C GLN A 501 -3.14 23.21 -23.06
N ILE A 502 -2.55 24.34 -23.42
CA ILE A 502 -1.39 24.45 -24.30
C ILE A 502 -0.40 25.42 -23.65
N THR A 503 0.88 25.05 -23.60
CA THR A 503 1.96 25.90 -23.08
C THR A 503 2.86 26.32 -24.23
N THR A 504 3.14 27.61 -24.36
CA THR A 504 4.04 28.15 -25.40
C THR A 504 5.51 28.10 -24.96
N LYS A 505 6.42 28.32 -25.91
CA LYS A 505 7.86 28.36 -25.62
C LYS A 505 8.18 29.49 -24.63
N GLU A 506 7.60 30.65 -24.81
CA GLU A 506 7.81 31.85 -24.00
C GLU A 506 7.37 31.60 -22.55
N GLN A 507 6.23 30.93 -22.37
CA GLN A 507 5.72 30.56 -21.05
C GLN A 507 6.67 29.61 -20.30
N MET A 508 7.21 28.60 -20.99
CA MET A 508 8.17 27.67 -20.39
C MET A 508 9.51 28.35 -20.07
N LEU A 509 9.94 29.32 -20.89
CA LEU A 509 11.12 30.11 -20.61
C LEU A 509 10.93 31.04 -19.41
N ASP A 510 9.79 31.71 -19.28
CA ASP A 510 9.48 32.58 -18.14
C ASP A 510 9.40 31.76 -16.82
N GLU A 511 8.84 30.56 -16.87
CA GLU A 511 8.87 29.64 -15.72
C GLU A 511 10.30 29.23 -15.35
N MET A 512 11.13 28.92 -16.35
CA MET A 512 12.54 28.59 -16.16
C MET A 512 13.33 29.77 -15.58
N CYS A 513 13.12 30.97 -16.11
CA CYS A 513 13.72 32.20 -15.61
C CYS A 513 13.39 32.41 -14.13
N SER A 514 12.12 32.23 -13.75
CA SER A 514 11.65 32.34 -12.36
C SER A 514 12.29 31.31 -11.44
N LEU A 515 12.45 30.05 -11.90
CA LEU A 515 13.15 28.99 -11.16
C LEU A 515 14.63 29.33 -10.93
N LEU A 516 15.28 29.98 -11.88
CA LEU A 516 16.70 30.38 -11.78
C LEU A 516 16.90 31.65 -10.93
N GLY A 517 15.82 32.36 -10.59
CA GLY A 517 15.85 33.61 -9.85
C GLY A 517 16.53 33.49 -8.47
N GLY A 518 16.25 32.42 -7.71
CA GLY A 518 16.87 32.18 -6.41
C GLY A 518 18.39 32.03 -6.51
N ARG A 519 18.85 31.21 -7.45
CA ARG A 519 20.28 31.00 -7.72
C ARG A 519 20.99 32.30 -8.19
N ALA A 520 20.31 33.06 -9.05
CA ALA A 520 20.82 34.32 -9.54
C ALA A 520 20.94 35.38 -8.43
N ALA A 521 19.98 35.38 -7.49
CA ALA A 521 20.01 36.26 -6.33
C ALA A 521 21.17 35.91 -5.38
N GLU A 522 21.38 34.60 -5.08
CA GLU A 522 22.53 34.17 -4.29
C GLU A 522 23.85 34.71 -4.87
N GLU A 523 24.10 34.51 -6.17
CA GLU A 523 25.34 34.96 -6.81
C GLU A 523 25.51 36.48 -6.78
N LEU A 524 24.45 37.25 -7.07
CA LEU A 524 24.51 38.70 -7.16
C LEU A 524 24.65 39.39 -5.80
N PHE A 525 23.95 38.91 -4.75
CA PHE A 525 23.85 39.63 -3.48
C PHE A 525 24.68 39.04 -2.36
N THR A 526 25.08 37.75 -2.44
CA THR A 526 25.97 37.13 -1.45
C THR A 526 27.38 36.88 -1.99
N GLY A 527 27.55 36.87 -3.32
CA GLY A 527 28.80 36.50 -3.99
C GLY A 527 29.10 34.99 -3.94
N HIS A 528 28.21 34.21 -3.36
CA HIS A 528 28.34 32.78 -3.20
C HIS A 528 27.12 32.04 -3.73
N ILE A 529 27.32 30.79 -4.11
CA ILE A 529 26.28 29.91 -4.59
C ILE A 529 26.14 28.74 -3.64
N SER A 530 24.90 28.35 -3.33
CA SER A 530 24.61 27.32 -2.37
C SER A 530 23.95 26.06 -2.98
N THR A 531 23.81 25.02 -2.19
CA THR A 531 23.05 23.82 -2.57
C THR A 531 21.53 24.03 -2.49
N GLY A 532 21.07 25.21 -2.03
CA GLY A 532 19.65 25.53 -1.93
C GLY A 532 18.91 25.42 -3.27
N ALA A 533 19.54 25.88 -4.33
CA ALA A 533 19.00 25.86 -5.67
C ALA A 533 19.00 24.49 -6.38
N MET A 534 19.33 23.37 -5.70
CA MET A 534 19.46 22.06 -6.35
C MET A 534 18.15 21.62 -7.02
N ASN A 535 17.03 21.78 -6.33
CA ASN A 535 15.70 21.41 -6.87
C ASN A 535 15.30 22.30 -8.05
N ASP A 536 15.59 23.60 -7.97
CA ASP A 536 15.25 24.56 -9.03
C ASP A 536 16.06 24.27 -10.31
N LEU A 537 17.35 23.96 -10.16
CA LEU A 537 18.21 23.54 -11.25
C LEU A 537 17.75 22.20 -11.86
N GLU A 538 17.32 21.23 -11.05
CA GLU A 538 16.77 19.97 -11.54
C GLU A 538 15.51 20.22 -12.37
N ARG A 539 14.58 21.03 -11.87
CA ARG A 539 13.33 21.39 -12.58
C ARG A 539 13.61 22.15 -13.86
N ALA A 540 14.47 23.17 -13.82
CA ALA A 540 14.87 23.95 -14.99
C ALA A 540 15.52 23.05 -16.07
N THR A 541 16.44 22.17 -15.67
CA THR A 541 17.10 21.23 -16.60
C THR A 541 16.10 20.26 -17.21
N LYS A 542 15.20 19.69 -16.43
CA LYS A 542 14.16 18.79 -16.92
C LYS A 542 13.20 19.48 -17.89
N SER A 543 12.82 20.74 -17.60
CA SER A 543 11.99 21.54 -18.49
C SER A 543 12.70 21.80 -19.81
N ALA A 544 13.97 22.22 -19.79
CA ALA A 544 14.76 22.48 -21.00
C ALA A 544 14.91 21.21 -21.88
N TYR A 545 15.21 20.05 -21.27
CA TYR A 545 15.22 18.78 -22.00
C TYR A 545 13.84 18.45 -22.58
N GLY A 546 12.77 18.72 -21.84
CA GLY A 546 11.39 18.52 -22.30
C GLY A 546 11.06 19.37 -23.54
N MET A 547 11.45 20.65 -23.52
CA MET A 547 11.27 21.57 -24.64
C MET A 547 12.02 21.12 -25.90
N ILE A 548 13.25 20.66 -25.75
CA ILE A 548 14.11 20.30 -26.87
C ILE A 548 13.79 18.87 -27.37
N ALA A 549 13.76 17.89 -26.47
CA ALA A 549 13.66 16.49 -26.88
C ALA A 549 12.22 16.05 -27.21
N TYR A 550 11.21 16.63 -26.56
CA TYR A 550 9.83 16.18 -26.72
C TYR A 550 8.96 17.17 -27.50
N ALA A 551 9.11 18.47 -27.22
CA ALA A 551 8.30 19.50 -27.88
C ALA A 551 8.93 20.06 -29.16
N GLY A 552 10.21 19.76 -29.46
CA GLY A 552 10.88 20.24 -30.67
C GLY A 552 11.01 21.75 -30.72
N MET A 553 11.13 22.43 -29.55
CA MET A 553 11.16 23.90 -29.41
C MET A 553 12.58 24.48 -29.49
N SER A 554 13.51 23.80 -30.17
CA SER A 554 14.88 24.26 -30.40
C SER A 554 15.09 24.68 -31.86
N ASP A 555 15.88 25.69 -32.10
CA ASP A 555 16.20 26.16 -33.46
C ASP A 555 17.10 25.16 -34.22
N ARG A 556 17.93 24.38 -33.51
CA ARG A 556 18.82 23.37 -34.10
C ARG A 556 18.16 22.00 -34.29
N LEU A 557 17.12 21.72 -33.52
CA LEU A 557 16.34 20.47 -33.57
C LEU A 557 14.84 20.77 -33.65
N PRO A 558 14.38 21.50 -34.68
CA PRO A 558 12.98 21.92 -34.77
C PRO A 558 12.07 20.76 -35.18
N ASN A 559 10.85 20.74 -34.65
CA ASN A 559 9.75 19.85 -35.08
C ASN A 559 10.06 18.35 -35.01
N ILE A 560 10.98 17.93 -34.15
CA ILE A 560 11.34 16.55 -33.93
C ILE A 560 11.00 16.18 -32.48
N CYS A 561 10.31 15.04 -32.31
CA CYS A 561 10.04 14.46 -31.00
C CYS A 561 10.84 13.16 -30.83
N TYR A 562 11.75 13.15 -29.88
CA TYR A 562 12.56 12.00 -29.52
C TYR A 562 11.94 11.18 -28.38
N TYR A 563 10.63 11.33 -28.17
CA TYR A 563 9.89 10.59 -27.15
C TYR A 563 9.74 9.12 -27.53
N ASN A 564 10.32 8.24 -26.75
CA ASN A 564 10.16 6.81 -26.92
C ASN A 564 9.35 6.23 -25.76
N GLN A 565 8.09 5.98 -26.02
CA GLN A 565 7.11 5.64 -24.99
C GLN A 565 7.31 4.29 -24.31
N GLN A 566 8.02 3.30 -24.88
CA GLN A 566 7.96 1.96 -24.28
C GLN A 566 9.03 0.93 -24.66
N GLU A 567 9.84 1.09 -25.68
CA GLU A 567 10.54 -0.09 -26.17
C GLU A 567 12.02 -0.23 -25.82
N TYR A 568 12.72 0.85 -25.40
CA TYR A 568 14.16 0.75 -25.20
C TYR A 568 14.65 1.50 -23.98
N GLN A 569 14.53 0.91 -22.82
CA GLN A 569 15.14 1.45 -21.59
C GLN A 569 16.68 1.51 -21.65
N PHE A 570 17.30 0.90 -22.67
CA PHE A 570 18.75 0.78 -22.81
C PHE A 570 19.34 1.40 -24.09
N GLN A 571 18.52 1.87 -25.03
CA GLN A 571 19.01 2.53 -26.25
C GLN A 571 18.34 3.86 -26.46
N ARG A 572 19.16 4.92 -26.60
CA ARG A 572 18.67 6.25 -26.95
C ARG A 572 18.16 6.23 -28.40
N PRO A 573 16.99 6.85 -28.71
CA PRO A 573 16.43 6.86 -30.06
C PRO A 573 17.16 7.85 -31.00
N TYR A 574 18.33 8.32 -30.64
CA TYR A 574 19.11 9.31 -31.38
C TYR A 574 20.62 9.02 -31.29
N SER A 575 21.38 9.59 -32.26
CA SER A 575 22.83 9.44 -32.33
C SER A 575 23.57 10.26 -31.26
N GLU A 576 24.82 9.94 -30.97
CA GLU A 576 25.68 10.72 -30.07
C GLU A 576 25.85 12.18 -30.55
N THR A 577 25.85 12.42 -31.87
CA THR A 577 25.89 13.78 -32.44
C THR A 577 24.64 14.56 -32.05
N THR A 578 23.46 13.92 -32.13
CA THR A 578 22.20 14.55 -31.73
C THR A 578 22.16 14.79 -30.24
N ALA A 579 22.65 13.81 -29.41
CA ALA A 579 22.77 13.98 -27.97
C ALA A 579 23.60 15.24 -27.63
N LYS A 580 24.75 15.42 -28.28
CA LYS A 580 25.60 16.59 -28.07
C LYS A 580 24.89 17.88 -28.43
N ILE A 581 24.13 17.91 -29.55
CA ILE A 581 23.34 19.10 -29.92
C ILE A 581 22.27 19.38 -28.85
N MET A 582 21.60 18.36 -28.30
CA MET A 582 20.65 18.53 -27.22
C MET A 582 21.30 19.13 -25.97
N ASP A 583 22.45 18.58 -25.56
CA ASP A 583 23.19 19.08 -24.39
C ASP A 583 23.63 20.54 -24.60
N ASP A 584 24.14 20.89 -25.79
CA ASP A 584 24.54 22.26 -26.14
C ASP A 584 23.35 23.23 -26.09
N GLU A 585 22.17 22.85 -26.64
CA GLU A 585 20.96 23.66 -26.64
C GLU A 585 20.36 23.83 -25.24
N VAL A 586 20.35 22.76 -24.43
CA VAL A 586 19.92 22.82 -23.02
C VAL A 586 20.81 23.79 -22.24
N LEU A 587 22.13 23.64 -22.36
CA LEU A 587 23.08 24.50 -21.67
C LEU A 587 22.91 25.98 -22.10
N LYS A 588 22.73 26.23 -23.41
CA LYS A 588 22.47 27.56 -23.94
C LYS A 588 21.18 28.14 -23.34
N MET A 589 20.07 27.41 -23.41
CA MET A 589 18.77 27.87 -22.93
C MET A 589 18.81 28.23 -21.44
N ILE A 590 19.40 27.36 -20.60
CA ILE A 590 19.54 27.61 -19.15
C ILE A 590 20.41 28.85 -18.91
N ASN A 591 21.53 29.02 -19.64
CA ASN A 591 22.41 30.16 -19.46
C ASN A 591 21.76 31.47 -19.92
N ASP A 592 21.00 31.47 -21.02
CA ASP A 592 20.29 32.63 -21.53
C ASP A 592 19.24 33.09 -20.50
N GLU A 593 18.43 32.17 -19.95
CA GLU A 593 17.43 32.49 -18.92
C GLU A 593 18.07 32.88 -17.58
N TYR A 594 19.21 32.28 -17.23
CA TYR A 594 19.97 32.69 -16.05
C TYR A 594 20.53 34.10 -16.16
N ALA A 595 21.03 34.47 -17.33
CA ALA A 595 21.48 35.86 -17.63
C ALA A 595 20.30 36.85 -17.55
N ARG A 596 19.13 36.48 -18.09
CA ARG A 596 17.89 37.24 -18.00
C ARG A 596 17.44 37.44 -16.55
N ALA A 597 17.44 36.40 -15.75
CA ALA A 597 17.12 36.49 -14.31
C ALA A 597 18.06 37.43 -13.57
N LYS A 598 19.37 37.38 -13.85
CA LYS A 598 20.34 38.31 -13.27
C LYS A 598 20.10 39.77 -13.71
N GLN A 599 19.69 39.99 -14.95
CA GLN A 599 19.36 41.31 -15.44
C GLN A 599 18.16 41.89 -14.70
N ILE A 600 17.05 41.14 -14.59
CA ILE A 600 15.86 41.55 -13.85
C ILE A 600 16.21 41.89 -12.38
N LEU A 601 17.00 41.06 -11.72
CA LEU A 601 17.43 41.30 -10.34
C LEU A 601 18.31 42.53 -10.16
N LYS A 602 19.16 42.85 -11.14
CA LYS A 602 19.96 44.08 -11.13
C LYS A 602 19.12 45.33 -11.30
N GLU A 603 18.16 45.30 -12.24
CA GLU A 603 17.23 46.41 -12.51
C GLU A 603 16.35 46.71 -11.30
N HIS A 604 15.95 45.66 -10.54
CA HIS A 604 15.06 45.78 -9.40
C HIS A 604 15.74 45.45 -8.05
N SER A 605 17.03 45.69 -7.96
CA SER A 605 17.86 45.32 -6.79
C SER A 605 17.40 45.92 -5.48
N GLU A 606 16.92 47.17 -5.48
CA GLU A 606 16.41 47.83 -4.27
C GLU A 606 15.15 47.14 -3.71
N GLY A 607 14.17 46.89 -4.58
CA GLY A 607 12.95 46.16 -4.19
C GLY A 607 13.22 44.74 -3.75
N HIS A 608 14.14 44.03 -4.42
CA HIS A 608 14.58 42.69 -4.00
C HIS A 608 15.15 42.71 -2.57
N ASN A 609 16.02 43.67 -2.25
CA ASN A 609 16.58 43.79 -0.91
C ASN A 609 15.49 44.10 0.14
N GLN A 610 14.54 44.97 -0.19
CA GLN A 610 13.40 45.28 0.68
C GLN A 610 12.55 44.04 0.95
N LEU A 611 12.29 43.18 -0.04
CA LEU A 611 11.61 41.91 0.10
C LEU A 611 12.38 40.96 1.03
N ALA A 612 13.70 40.84 0.83
CA ALA A 612 14.54 39.98 1.66
C ALA A 612 14.54 40.42 3.14
N GLU A 613 14.62 41.73 3.40
CA GLU A 613 14.54 42.27 4.76
C GLU A 613 13.15 42.06 5.39
N LEU A 614 12.10 42.20 4.60
CA LEU A 614 10.74 41.92 5.04
C LEU A 614 10.56 40.43 5.40
N LEU A 615 11.13 39.51 4.59
CA LEU A 615 11.17 38.08 4.87
C LEU A 615 11.97 37.75 6.15
N MET A 616 13.10 38.43 6.37
CA MET A 616 13.88 38.26 7.61
C MET A 616 13.06 38.62 8.85
N THR A 617 12.18 39.62 8.72
CA THR A 617 11.37 40.15 9.85
C THR A 617 10.09 39.39 10.07
N ARG A 618 9.33 39.08 8.98
CA ARG A 618 7.99 38.47 9.06
C ARG A 618 7.97 36.98 8.76
N GLU A 619 9.06 36.44 8.18
CA GLU A 619 9.22 35.04 7.76
C GLU A 619 8.27 34.61 6.65
N VAL A 620 7.13 35.25 6.49
CA VAL A 620 6.13 35.03 5.43
C VAL A 620 5.67 36.38 4.90
N ILE A 621 5.65 36.55 3.59
CA ILE A 621 5.09 37.70 2.87
C ILE A 621 4.08 37.20 1.82
N PHE A 622 3.12 38.06 1.48
CA PHE A 622 2.06 37.77 0.53
C PHE A 622 2.22 38.63 -0.74
N ALA A 623 1.45 38.31 -1.79
CA ALA A 623 1.47 39.05 -3.06
C ALA A 623 1.25 40.55 -2.86
N GLU A 624 0.38 40.93 -1.92
CA GLU A 624 0.09 42.33 -1.57
C GLU A 624 1.32 43.10 -1.03
N ASP A 625 2.22 42.40 -0.34
CA ASP A 625 3.47 43.00 0.15
C ASP A 625 4.43 43.22 -1.03
N VAL A 626 4.46 42.29 -2.00
CA VAL A 626 5.26 42.39 -3.22
C VAL A 626 4.74 43.53 -4.12
N GLU A 627 3.41 43.63 -4.28
CA GLU A 627 2.76 44.72 -4.99
C GLU A 627 3.05 46.10 -4.37
N ARG A 628 3.12 46.19 -3.04
CA ARG A 628 3.46 47.43 -2.35
C ARG A 628 4.87 47.90 -2.64
N ILE A 629 5.81 46.97 -2.90
CA ILE A 629 7.23 47.31 -3.18
C ILE A 629 7.45 47.58 -4.65
N PHE A 630 6.92 46.75 -5.55
CA PHE A 630 7.17 46.82 -6.99
C PHE A 630 6.07 47.53 -7.80
N GLY A 631 4.93 47.83 -7.16
CA GLY A 631 3.73 48.29 -7.84
C GLY A 631 2.90 47.13 -8.39
N LYS A 632 1.74 47.46 -8.95
CA LYS A 632 0.82 46.47 -9.54
C LYS A 632 1.52 45.71 -10.67
N ARG A 633 1.33 44.38 -10.68
CA ARG A 633 1.87 43.52 -11.75
C ARG A 633 1.34 44.04 -13.11
N PRO A 634 2.22 44.20 -14.10
CA PRO A 634 1.83 44.79 -15.39
C PRO A 634 0.86 43.96 -16.22
N TRP A 635 0.75 42.66 -15.91
CA TRP A 635 -0.04 41.69 -16.69
C TRP A 635 -1.15 41.10 -15.86
N VAL A 636 -2.33 40.89 -16.47
CA VAL A 636 -3.49 40.24 -15.87
C VAL A 636 -3.29 38.71 -15.88
N SER A 637 -3.67 38.04 -14.84
CA SER A 637 -3.59 36.59 -14.82
C SER A 637 -4.75 35.96 -15.63
N ARG A 638 -4.48 34.85 -16.32
CA ARG A 638 -5.50 34.14 -17.09
C ARG A 638 -6.70 33.72 -16.23
N SER A 639 -6.47 33.42 -14.96
CA SER A 639 -7.56 33.11 -14.02
C SER A 639 -8.49 34.30 -13.81
N GLU A 640 -7.96 35.53 -13.85
CA GLU A 640 -8.78 36.76 -13.80
C GLU A 640 -9.52 36.97 -15.11
N GLU A 641 -8.84 36.78 -16.26
CA GLU A 641 -9.48 36.85 -17.58
C GLU A 641 -10.64 35.86 -17.72
N ILE A 642 -10.44 34.59 -17.31
CA ILE A 642 -11.52 33.57 -17.35
C ILE A 642 -12.70 33.97 -16.47
N ILE A 643 -12.45 34.60 -15.33
CA ILE A 643 -13.52 35.06 -14.44
C ILE A 643 -14.25 36.23 -15.07
N GLU A 644 -13.53 37.19 -15.65
CA GLU A 644 -14.13 38.34 -16.35
C GLU A 644 -14.95 37.89 -17.56
N ASP A 645 -14.45 36.93 -18.36
CA ASP A 645 -15.18 36.40 -19.52
C ASP A 645 -16.42 35.58 -19.14
N ASN A 646 -16.42 34.92 -17.96
CA ASN A 646 -17.56 34.14 -17.46
C ASN A 646 -18.52 34.95 -16.57
N LEU A 647 -18.20 36.20 -16.24
CA LEU A 647 -19.16 37.09 -15.64
C LEU A 647 -20.29 37.36 -16.66
N PRO A 648 -21.58 37.17 -16.30
CA PRO A 648 -22.67 37.50 -17.19
C PRO A 648 -22.52 38.98 -17.59
N LYS A 649 -22.45 39.23 -18.91
CA LYS A 649 -22.34 40.61 -19.41
C LYS A 649 -23.49 41.42 -18.89
N LEU A 650 -23.25 42.67 -18.54
CA LEU A 650 -24.29 43.55 -17.99
C LEU A 650 -25.57 43.55 -18.83
N GLU A 651 -25.43 43.27 -20.14
CA GLU A 651 -26.55 43.20 -21.10
C GLU A 651 -27.46 41.98 -20.89
N ASP A 652 -26.91 40.87 -20.31
CA ASP A 652 -27.64 39.60 -20.08
C ASP A 652 -28.21 39.49 -18.66
N MET A 653 -27.97 40.49 -17.80
CA MET A 653 -28.50 40.49 -16.42
C MET A 653 -29.91 41.02 -16.34
N PRO A 654 -30.75 40.48 -15.42
CA PRO A 654 -32.04 41.07 -15.11
C PRO A 654 -31.89 42.54 -14.73
N GLU A 655 -32.82 43.37 -15.19
CA GLU A 655 -32.76 44.84 -15.05
C GLU A 655 -32.65 45.33 -13.58
N GLU A 656 -33.15 44.55 -12.63
CA GLU A 656 -33.04 44.83 -11.19
C GLU A 656 -31.60 44.66 -10.67
N VAL A 657 -30.85 43.65 -11.18
CA VAL A 657 -29.49 43.36 -10.78
C VAL A 657 -28.51 44.36 -11.43
N ARG A 658 -28.82 44.77 -12.69
CA ARG A 658 -28.04 45.77 -13.40
C ARG A 658 -28.09 47.13 -12.71
N LYS A 659 -29.26 47.57 -12.28
CA LYS A 659 -29.42 48.83 -11.52
C LYS A 659 -28.70 48.80 -10.17
N ALA A 660 -28.73 47.68 -9.46
CA ALA A 660 -28.04 47.55 -8.19
C ALA A 660 -26.50 47.57 -8.35
N GLN A 661 -25.96 47.03 -9.46
CA GLN A 661 -24.56 47.08 -9.77
C GLN A 661 -24.10 48.50 -10.21
N GLU A 662 -24.88 49.16 -11.05
CA GLU A 662 -24.63 50.55 -11.43
C GLU A 662 -24.65 51.53 -10.24
N GLU A 663 -25.55 51.28 -9.26
CA GLU A 663 -25.57 52.02 -8.01
C GLU A 663 -24.36 51.74 -7.11
N HIS A 664 -23.86 50.50 -7.10
CA HIS A 664 -22.67 50.11 -6.33
C HIS A 664 -21.37 50.66 -6.92
N GLU A 665 -21.26 50.67 -8.25
CA GLU A 665 -20.10 51.27 -8.94
C GLU A 665 -20.12 52.79 -8.81
N ALA A 666 -21.30 53.42 -8.90
CA ALA A 666 -21.46 54.86 -8.68
C ALA A 666 -21.17 55.27 -7.23
N ALA A 667 -21.38 54.37 -6.27
CA ALA A 667 -21.02 54.58 -4.85
C ALA A 667 -19.51 54.48 -4.64
N LYS A 668 -18.84 53.49 -5.27
CA LYS A 668 -17.37 53.34 -5.23
C LYS A 668 -16.60 54.55 -5.83
N HIS A 669 -17.06 55.05 -6.96
CA HIS A 669 -16.47 56.27 -7.57
C HIS A 669 -16.72 57.57 -6.80
N LYS A 670 -17.57 57.54 -5.75
CA LYS A 670 -17.75 58.68 -4.83
C LYS A 670 -16.91 58.61 -3.57
N GLU A 671 -16.32 57.43 -3.29
CA GLU A 671 -15.40 57.21 -2.16
C GLU A 671 -13.92 57.29 -2.56
N GLU A 672 -13.58 57.20 -3.84
CA GLU A 672 -12.31 57.60 -4.41
C GLU A 672 -12.30 59.13 -4.76
#